data_11cf2ac2ae5ae77a300b8a1def810103
#
_entry.id   11cf2ac2ae5ae77a300b8a1def810103
#
_cell.length_a   1.000
_cell.length_b   1.000
_cell.length_c   1.000
_cell.angle_alpha   90.00
_cell.angle_beta   90.00
_cell.angle_gamma   90.00
#
_symmetry.space_group_name_H-M   'P 1'
#
loop_
_entity.id
_entity.type
_entity.pdbx_description
1 polymer ?
#
loop_
_entity_poly.entity_id
_entity_poly.type
_entity_poly.pdbx_seq_one_letter_code
_entity_poly.pdbx_strand_id
1 'polypeptide(L)'
;MISGDVDYHLSNFTLDKGGVSADEILGRGRNTDLISDAAVALMEARVRKSGVLERLERWTAEDRNTVGMGGRPSIISYRAVLTSLLLLARESAPMHLRRAALLLQVRLSPASRQLLDLPPSNDALIPQEASRERWYTNTVRAFHRMNALLDPYPQERYTAKTYEQIQDILDAHDPDRAEKYKARLDEFSALFLHMTFMEQPRELRRASAKLDVSFDQTYVGTPTTKGFSHNTIKDRIAVERRVGDAGQLSPGPVDAFAGWHVKRGERGDYRRGEKDQTNPHAKGANSVDFAWGWVANLAVRVDSELPGSKRFPSLVVAATLSIPNREVAEEAVSLLRSASTLGLKPGVADADKQYWTNSLPSRLLIPALATGFTPSTDYKIDRLGVNGGAHGALYADGDAYCPATPVSYLEASKDVKTGVIDIPTYRARVEARKDWKLHVKEKAGANGKAHLRCPALGPSPTLTCPLREMMIGAAKKARPHAEPETLEEEFLDTICKKHSASFDLTEMKAPQQAFDYGSQEWEEFHEHARNTVESENNQLKAAGDEDIETAGRRRVRGFASAQIMVTLLLVNHNIRKIASFIDDARKRAAKRTPAYPAPLRRRDRVWANRYTKTTGNGDLTVTRTVRTSRTSDTTSDPSPRAQHHPMRT
;
A
#
# COMPACT_ATOMS: atom_id res chain seq x y z
N MET A 1 18.66 20.60 19.49
CA MET A 1 17.28 21.01 19.17
C MET A 1 16.34 19.89 18.74
N ILE A 2 16.81 18.61 18.63
CA ILE A 2 15.97 17.46 18.24
C ILE A 2 15.26 16.82 19.45
N SER A 3 15.75 17.00 20.67
CA SER A 3 15.20 16.32 21.85
C SER A 3 13.85 16.91 22.32
N GLY A 4 13.66 18.21 22.23
CA GLY A 4 12.44 18.86 22.72
C GLY A 4 11.18 18.57 21.88
N ASP A 5 11.32 18.53 20.55
CA ASP A 5 10.19 18.24 19.65
C ASP A 5 9.72 16.78 19.74
N VAL A 6 10.65 15.86 19.97
CA VAL A 6 10.35 14.43 20.06
C VAL A 6 9.71 14.10 21.42
N ASP A 7 10.17 14.72 22.51
CA ASP A 7 9.58 14.53 23.84
C ASP A 7 8.15 15.10 23.89
N TYR A 8 7.90 16.20 23.17
CA TYR A 8 6.56 16.75 23.00
C TYR A 8 5.65 15.80 22.20
N HIS A 9 6.16 15.19 21.14
CA HIS A 9 5.42 14.18 20.38
C HIS A 9 5.08 12.95 21.23
N LEU A 10 6.01 12.45 22.04
CA LEU A 10 5.82 11.26 22.87
C LEU A 10 4.85 11.49 24.02
N SER A 11 4.94 12.62 24.74
CA SER A 11 4.03 12.96 25.83
C SER A 11 2.59 13.18 25.38
N ASN A 12 2.38 13.61 24.13
CA ASN A 12 1.07 13.86 23.55
C ASN A 12 0.48 12.65 22.79
N PHE A 13 1.22 11.54 22.67
CA PHE A 13 0.76 10.29 22.04
C PHE A 13 0.35 9.22 23.04
N THR A 14 0.44 9.44 24.34
CA THR A 14 -0.17 8.57 25.33
C THR A 14 -1.68 8.63 25.19
N LEU A 15 -2.22 7.67 24.46
CA LEU A 15 -3.64 7.46 24.29
C LEU A 15 -4.18 6.86 25.57
N ASP A 16 -5.02 7.60 26.27
CA ASP A 16 -5.92 7.02 27.23
C ASP A 16 -6.91 6.13 26.47
N LYS A 17 -6.76 4.82 26.58
CA LYS A 17 -7.59 3.80 25.90
C LYS A 17 -8.93 3.62 26.61
N GLY A 18 -9.42 4.64 27.31
CA GLY A 18 -10.75 4.65 27.90
C GLY A 18 -11.82 4.40 26.85
N GLY A 19 -12.69 3.43 27.07
CA GLY A 19 -13.76 3.09 26.15
C GLY A 19 -14.62 4.32 25.83
N VAL A 20 -14.80 4.61 24.55
CA VAL A 20 -15.62 5.74 24.09
C VAL A 20 -17.09 5.42 24.36
N SER A 21 -17.78 6.24 25.14
CA SER A 21 -19.20 6.05 25.44
C SER A 21 -20.09 6.27 24.20
N ALA A 22 -21.28 5.69 24.20
CA ALA A 22 -22.26 5.90 23.12
C ALA A 22 -22.58 7.40 22.91
N ASP A 23 -22.59 8.19 23.99
CA ASP A 23 -22.81 9.63 23.92
C ASP A 23 -21.62 10.37 23.31
N GLU A 24 -20.41 9.89 23.54
CA GLU A 24 -19.22 10.39 22.89
C GLU A 24 -19.18 10.04 21.40
N ILE A 25 -19.60 8.82 21.04
CA ILE A 25 -19.73 8.38 19.64
C ILE A 25 -20.76 9.23 18.90
N LEU A 26 -21.88 9.53 19.54
CA LEU A 26 -22.96 10.33 18.97
C LEU A 26 -22.70 11.84 19.05
N GLY A 27 -21.59 12.27 19.65
CA GLY A 27 -21.28 13.68 19.88
C GLY A 27 -22.18 14.33 20.93
N ARG A 28 -22.83 13.51 21.78
CA ARG A 28 -23.68 13.98 22.88
C ARG A 28 -22.90 14.20 24.18
N GLY A 29 -21.75 13.55 24.32
CA GLY A 29 -20.84 13.76 25.45
C GLY A 29 -20.24 15.18 25.40
N ARG A 30 -20.25 15.88 26.56
CA ARG A 30 -19.68 17.22 26.70
C ARG A 30 -18.19 17.13 27.04
N ASN A 31 -17.35 16.66 26.13
CA ASN A 31 -15.93 16.92 26.31
C ASN A 31 -15.69 18.41 25.97
N THR A 32 -15.61 19.24 27.00
CA THR A 32 -15.35 20.68 26.93
C THR A 32 -13.94 21.03 27.36
N ASP A 33 -13.09 20.04 27.64
CA ASP A 33 -11.72 20.27 28.06
C ASP A 33 -10.95 20.99 26.95
N LEU A 34 -10.25 22.05 27.34
CA LEU A 34 -9.44 22.81 26.41
C LEU A 34 -8.29 21.97 25.88
N ILE A 35 -8.12 22.04 24.57
CA ILE A 35 -6.94 21.47 23.92
C ILE A 35 -5.78 22.44 24.14
N SER A 36 -4.60 21.90 24.46
CA SER A 36 -3.41 22.74 24.65
C SER A 36 -3.06 23.54 23.39
N ASP A 37 -2.67 24.79 23.56
CA ASP A 37 -2.28 25.67 22.45
C ASP A 37 -1.15 25.08 21.61
N ALA A 38 -0.22 24.41 22.27
CA ALA A 38 0.88 23.70 21.62
C ALA A 38 0.37 22.58 20.68
N ALA A 39 -0.68 21.83 21.08
CA ALA A 39 -1.27 20.82 20.22
C ALA A 39 -1.98 21.42 19.01
N VAL A 40 -2.71 22.51 19.21
CA VAL A 40 -3.39 23.24 18.13
C VAL A 40 -2.36 23.80 17.14
N ALA A 41 -1.33 24.47 17.65
CA ALA A 41 -0.26 25.06 16.84
C ALA A 41 0.50 23.97 16.04
N LEU A 42 0.73 22.81 16.62
CA LEU A 42 1.40 21.70 15.96
C LEU A 42 0.55 21.16 14.79
N MET A 43 -0.76 20.94 15.00
CA MET A 43 -1.62 20.43 13.94
C MET A 43 -1.83 21.47 12.84
N GLU A 44 -1.97 22.74 13.20
CA GLU A 44 -2.03 23.84 12.25
C GLU A 44 -0.74 23.93 11.40
N ALA A 45 0.42 23.86 12.05
CA ALA A 45 1.71 23.86 11.37
C ALA A 45 1.84 22.69 10.37
N ARG A 46 1.29 21.53 10.68
CA ARG A 46 1.24 20.38 9.76
C ARG A 46 0.35 20.65 8.55
N VAL A 47 -0.83 21.20 8.77
CA VAL A 47 -1.72 21.62 7.66
C VAL A 47 -0.99 22.61 6.75
N ARG A 48 -0.35 23.63 7.31
CA ARG A 48 0.40 24.61 6.54
C ARG A 48 1.62 24.01 5.82
N LYS A 49 2.44 23.20 6.51
CA LYS A 49 3.63 22.55 5.94
C LYS A 49 3.29 21.55 4.84
N SER A 50 2.08 21.02 4.80
CA SER A 50 1.67 20.11 3.73
C SER A 50 1.56 20.81 2.37
N GLY A 51 1.35 22.15 2.35
CA GLY A 51 1.10 22.90 1.12
C GLY A 51 -0.32 22.72 0.56
N VAL A 52 -1.21 22.06 1.32
CA VAL A 52 -2.58 21.78 0.86
C VAL A 52 -3.43 23.03 0.77
N LEU A 53 -3.17 24.04 1.62
CA LEU A 53 -3.95 25.28 1.64
C LEU A 53 -3.77 26.06 0.35
N GLU A 54 -2.53 26.19 -0.11
CA GLU A 54 -2.18 26.88 -1.37
C GLU A 54 -2.79 26.16 -2.59
N ARG A 55 -2.89 24.82 -2.53
CA ARG A 55 -3.56 24.05 -3.58
C ARG A 55 -5.07 24.26 -3.58
N LEU A 56 -5.71 24.22 -2.42
CA LEU A 56 -7.15 24.49 -2.28
C LEU A 56 -7.52 25.90 -2.75
N GLU A 57 -6.70 26.89 -2.46
CA GLU A 57 -6.88 28.25 -2.94
C GLU A 57 -6.77 28.33 -4.48
N ARG A 58 -5.74 27.68 -5.05
CA ARG A 58 -5.56 27.59 -6.50
C ARG A 58 -6.76 26.92 -7.17
N TRP A 59 -7.19 25.76 -6.70
CA TRP A 59 -8.34 25.05 -7.26
C TRP A 59 -9.63 25.84 -7.09
N THR A 60 -9.77 26.59 -5.99
CA THR A 60 -10.89 27.51 -5.81
C THR A 60 -10.88 28.61 -6.87
N ALA A 61 -9.71 29.16 -7.20
CA ALA A 61 -9.57 30.18 -8.24
C ALA A 61 -9.83 29.61 -9.65
N GLU A 62 -9.33 28.39 -9.93
CA GLU A 62 -9.55 27.73 -11.22
C GLU A 62 -11.04 27.41 -11.49
N ASP A 63 -11.78 27.01 -10.45
CA ASP A 63 -13.19 26.61 -10.58
C ASP A 63 -14.16 27.80 -10.40
N ARG A 64 -13.66 29.00 -10.08
CA ARG A 64 -14.49 30.21 -10.05
C ARG A 64 -14.85 30.63 -11.47
N ASN A 65 -16.12 30.49 -11.81
CA ASN A 65 -16.69 31.26 -12.92
C ASN A 65 -16.63 32.73 -12.54
N THR A 66 -15.93 33.54 -13.33
CA THR A 66 -15.55 34.92 -13.07
C THR A 66 -16.71 35.93 -13.11
N VAL A 67 -17.95 35.50 -13.23
CA VAL A 67 -19.11 36.38 -13.34
C VAL A 67 -19.80 36.50 -11.98
N GLY A 68 -19.43 37.58 -11.26
CA GLY A 68 -20.39 38.30 -10.38
C GLY A 68 -20.78 37.64 -9.06
N MET A 69 -20.12 36.64 -8.55
CA MET A 69 -20.47 36.06 -7.26
C MET A 69 -19.72 36.70 -6.09
N GLY A 70 -20.13 37.88 -5.70
CA GLY A 70 -19.85 38.46 -4.38
C GLY A 70 -20.60 37.65 -3.32
N GLY A 71 -19.90 36.88 -2.49
CA GLY A 71 -20.46 36.16 -1.34
C GLY A 71 -19.83 36.64 -0.04
N ARG A 72 -20.56 36.53 1.08
CA ARG A 72 -19.98 36.80 2.41
C ARG A 72 -18.80 35.86 2.66
N PRO A 73 -17.64 36.38 3.16
CA PRO A 73 -16.49 35.57 3.51
C PRO A 73 -16.88 34.40 4.45
N SER A 74 -16.23 33.26 4.26
CA SER A 74 -16.47 32.11 5.10
C SER A 74 -16.02 32.36 6.54
N ILE A 75 -16.88 32.09 7.51
CA ILE A 75 -16.56 32.22 8.94
C ILE A 75 -15.52 31.18 9.38
N ILE A 76 -15.52 29.99 8.76
CA ILE A 76 -14.58 28.91 9.05
C ILE A 76 -13.76 28.62 7.80
N SER A 77 -12.44 28.74 7.92
CA SER A 77 -11.47 28.48 6.86
C SER A 77 -11.22 26.98 6.66
N TYR A 78 -10.67 26.59 5.51
CA TYR A 78 -10.18 25.21 5.27
C TYR A 78 -9.11 24.82 6.29
N ARG A 79 -8.24 25.78 6.68
CA ARG A 79 -7.23 25.60 7.72
C ARG A 79 -7.86 25.17 9.05
N ALA A 80 -8.88 25.87 9.52
CA ALA A 80 -9.56 25.54 10.77
C ALA A 80 -10.24 24.17 10.73
N VAL A 81 -10.91 23.82 9.62
CA VAL A 81 -11.54 22.49 9.45
C VAL A 81 -10.49 21.38 9.48
N LEU A 82 -9.43 21.47 8.67
CA LEU A 82 -8.38 20.44 8.60
C LEU A 82 -7.65 20.29 9.94
N THR A 83 -7.32 21.41 10.61
CA THR A 83 -6.70 21.37 11.93
C THR A 83 -7.61 20.68 12.96
N SER A 84 -8.91 20.98 12.97
CA SER A 84 -9.86 20.34 13.90
C SER A 84 -9.98 18.83 13.66
N LEU A 85 -9.99 18.41 12.40
CA LEU A 85 -10.05 16.99 12.05
C LEU A 85 -8.75 16.25 12.44
N LEU A 86 -7.57 16.86 12.24
CA LEU A 86 -6.31 16.27 12.71
C LEU A 86 -6.24 16.18 14.24
N LEU A 87 -6.79 17.16 14.96
CA LEU A 87 -6.89 17.08 16.43
C LEU A 87 -7.79 15.93 16.87
N LEU A 88 -8.94 15.72 16.22
CA LEU A 88 -9.80 14.55 16.49
C LEU A 88 -9.11 13.24 16.16
N ALA A 89 -8.37 13.16 15.05
CA ALA A 89 -7.59 11.98 14.69
C ALA A 89 -6.53 11.66 15.77
N ARG A 90 -5.83 12.69 16.24
CA ARG A 90 -4.83 12.59 17.31
C ARG A 90 -5.41 12.08 18.62
N GLU A 91 -6.60 12.53 19.00
CA GLU A 91 -7.32 12.07 20.19
C GLU A 91 -7.96 10.67 20.02
N SER A 92 -7.77 9.99 18.89
CA SER A 92 -8.50 8.78 18.51
C SER A 92 -10.02 8.93 18.57
N ALA A 93 -10.51 10.17 18.55
CA ALA A 93 -11.93 10.48 18.59
C ALA A 93 -12.58 10.25 17.21
N PRO A 94 -13.87 9.87 17.13
CA PRO A 94 -14.58 9.81 15.87
C PRO A 94 -14.54 11.15 15.11
N MET A 95 -14.15 11.12 13.85
CA MET A 95 -13.95 12.31 13.01
C MET A 95 -15.29 12.80 12.42
N HIS A 96 -16.23 13.12 13.29
CA HIS A 96 -17.53 13.65 12.89
C HIS A 96 -17.49 15.17 12.77
N LEU A 97 -18.11 15.73 11.75
CA LEU A 97 -18.18 17.18 11.57
C LEU A 97 -18.85 17.90 12.75
N ARG A 98 -19.80 17.25 13.44
CA ARG A 98 -20.39 17.79 14.67
C ARG A 98 -19.38 17.90 15.80
N ARG A 99 -18.47 16.93 15.93
CA ARG A 99 -17.36 16.97 16.90
C ARG A 99 -16.32 18.03 16.54
N ALA A 100 -15.99 18.15 15.25
CA ALA A 100 -15.10 19.22 14.77
C ALA A 100 -15.69 20.61 15.08
N ALA A 101 -17.00 20.79 14.84
CA ALA A 101 -17.70 22.02 15.19
C ALA A 101 -17.67 22.33 16.68
N LEU A 102 -17.92 21.32 17.54
CA LEU A 102 -17.86 21.48 18.98
C LEU A 102 -16.44 21.83 19.45
N LEU A 103 -15.42 21.18 18.87
CA LEU A 103 -14.02 21.49 19.15
C LEU A 103 -13.71 22.96 18.84
N LEU A 104 -14.07 23.42 17.64
CA LEU A 104 -13.86 24.81 17.21
C LEU A 104 -14.66 25.81 18.05
N GLN A 105 -15.83 25.44 18.57
CA GLN A 105 -16.68 26.29 19.39
C GLN A 105 -16.14 26.46 20.82
N VAL A 106 -15.83 25.35 21.52
CA VAL A 106 -15.68 25.40 23.00
C VAL A 106 -14.35 24.86 23.51
N ARG A 107 -13.55 24.15 22.70
CA ARG A 107 -12.33 23.50 23.18
C ARG A 107 -11.04 24.23 22.84
N LEU A 108 -11.13 25.44 22.30
CA LEU A 108 -9.99 26.26 21.92
C LEU A 108 -9.85 27.46 22.84
N SER A 109 -8.63 27.74 23.29
CA SER A 109 -8.29 28.97 23.99
C SER A 109 -8.44 30.21 23.07
N PRO A 110 -8.46 31.42 23.60
CA PRO A 110 -8.44 32.63 22.78
C PRO A 110 -7.23 32.71 21.84
N ALA A 111 -6.05 32.25 22.28
CA ALA A 111 -4.84 32.23 21.45
C ALA A 111 -4.98 31.23 20.28
N SER A 112 -5.46 30.02 20.52
CA SER A 112 -5.73 29.03 19.49
C SER A 112 -6.81 29.48 18.49
N ARG A 113 -7.82 30.21 18.96
CA ARG A 113 -8.85 30.81 18.09
C ARG A 113 -8.26 31.85 17.17
N GLN A 114 -7.41 32.74 17.70
CA GLN A 114 -6.70 33.74 16.89
C GLN A 114 -5.80 33.08 15.85
N LEU A 115 -5.06 32.02 16.23
CA LEU A 115 -4.23 31.26 15.29
C LEU A 115 -5.02 30.69 14.11
N LEU A 116 -6.26 30.27 14.32
CA LEU A 116 -7.13 29.69 13.29
C LEU A 116 -8.05 30.71 12.60
N ASP A 117 -7.89 32.02 12.85
CA ASP A 117 -8.74 33.12 12.35
C ASP A 117 -10.24 32.90 12.64
N LEU A 118 -10.53 32.34 13.80
CA LEU A 118 -11.90 32.13 14.23
C LEU A 118 -12.45 33.38 14.91
N PRO A 119 -13.73 33.73 14.68
CA PRO A 119 -14.35 34.82 15.37
C PRO A 119 -14.33 34.61 16.88
N PRO A 120 -14.30 35.71 17.69
CA PRO A 120 -14.50 35.59 19.12
C PRO A 120 -15.84 34.91 19.42
N SER A 121 -15.88 34.08 20.46
CA SER A 121 -17.13 33.41 20.81
C SER A 121 -18.04 34.41 21.54
N ASN A 122 -18.92 35.06 20.81
CA ASN A 122 -19.99 35.90 21.35
C ASN A 122 -21.20 35.08 21.77
N ASP A 123 -20.96 33.83 22.20
CA ASP A 123 -22.03 32.87 22.49
C ASP A 123 -22.84 33.21 23.75
N ALA A 124 -22.35 34.14 24.57
CA ALA A 124 -23.08 34.58 25.78
C ALA A 124 -24.45 35.20 25.52
N LEU A 125 -24.65 35.71 24.31
CA LEU A 125 -25.91 36.39 23.91
C LEU A 125 -26.83 35.48 23.06
N ILE A 126 -26.42 34.27 22.72
CA ILE A 126 -27.15 33.36 21.85
C ILE A 126 -27.52 32.10 22.65
N PRO A 127 -28.76 31.57 22.55
CA PRO A 127 -29.11 30.28 23.17
C PRO A 127 -28.10 29.18 22.79
N GLN A 128 -27.67 28.38 23.74
CA GLN A 128 -26.62 27.38 23.52
C GLN A 128 -26.88 26.45 22.33
N GLU A 129 -28.12 26.06 22.11
CA GLU A 129 -28.51 25.19 21.03
C GLU A 129 -28.38 25.88 19.67
N ALA A 130 -28.87 27.12 19.56
CA ALA A 130 -28.74 27.93 18.33
C ALA A 130 -27.26 28.21 18.00
N SER A 131 -26.43 28.46 19.02
CA SER A 131 -25.00 28.64 18.84
C SER A 131 -24.33 27.35 18.32
N ARG A 132 -24.64 26.18 18.90
CA ARG A 132 -24.13 24.89 18.45
C ARG A 132 -24.51 24.60 17.00
N GLU A 133 -25.76 24.84 16.64
CA GLU A 133 -26.24 24.61 15.27
C GLU A 133 -25.57 25.57 14.28
N ARG A 134 -25.34 26.82 14.67
CA ARG A 134 -24.60 27.79 13.87
C ARG A 134 -23.15 27.34 13.61
N TRP A 135 -22.42 26.87 14.64
CA TRP A 135 -21.07 26.34 14.49
C TRP A 135 -21.04 25.10 13.62
N TYR A 136 -21.97 24.18 13.84
CA TYR A 136 -22.12 22.98 13.04
C TYR A 136 -22.37 23.30 11.56
N THR A 137 -23.34 24.15 11.27
CA THR A 137 -23.68 24.57 9.91
C THR A 137 -22.49 25.22 9.19
N ASN A 138 -21.76 26.10 9.88
CA ASN A 138 -20.58 26.75 9.28
C ASN A 138 -19.44 25.77 9.04
N THR A 139 -19.20 24.83 9.95
CA THR A 139 -18.19 23.77 9.79
C THR A 139 -18.54 22.84 8.63
N VAL A 140 -19.79 22.40 8.54
CA VAL A 140 -20.28 21.56 7.45
C VAL A 140 -20.16 22.29 6.11
N ARG A 141 -20.57 23.56 6.03
CA ARG A 141 -20.43 24.36 4.80
C ARG A 141 -18.97 24.54 4.38
N ALA A 142 -18.06 24.75 5.32
CA ALA A 142 -16.63 24.86 5.02
C ALA A 142 -16.08 23.54 4.49
N PHE A 143 -16.42 22.42 5.13
CA PHE A 143 -16.02 21.07 4.68
C PHE A 143 -16.59 20.75 3.29
N HIS A 144 -17.86 21.03 3.05
CA HIS A 144 -18.50 20.76 1.75
C HIS A 144 -17.90 21.61 0.62
N ARG A 145 -17.55 22.89 0.88
CA ARG A 145 -16.84 23.72 -0.12
C ARG A 145 -15.48 23.10 -0.48
N MET A 146 -14.71 22.65 0.52
CA MET A 146 -13.45 21.95 0.29
C MET A 146 -13.68 20.65 -0.48
N ASN A 147 -14.65 19.85 -0.06
CA ASN A 147 -14.98 18.58 -0.71
C ASN A 147 -15.38 18.77 -2.17
N ALA A 148 -16.13 19.83 -2.50
CA ALA A 148 -16.56 20.09 -3.86
C ALA A 148 -15.41 20.36 -4.84
N LEU A 149 -14.25 20.84 -4.37
CA LEU A 149 -13.03 21.02 -5.16
C LEU A 149 -12.33 19.70 -5.49
N LEU A 150 -12.70 18.62 -4.79
CA LEU A 150 -11.99 17.34 -4.76
C LEU A 150 -12.89 16.15 -5.15
N ASP A 151 -14.20 16.38 -5.39
CA ASP A 151 -15.16 15.29 -5.53
C ASP A 151 -15.32 14.84 -7.00
N PRO A 152 -14.78 13.66 -7.37
CA PRO A 152 -14.95 13.11 -8.71
C PRO A 152 -16.40 12.65 -8.98
N TYR A 153 -17.19 12.38 -7.92
CA TYR A 153 -18.53 11.80 -8.03
C TYR A 153 -19.58 12.64 -7.28
N PRO A 154 -19.85 13.88 -7.72
CA PRO A 154 -20.80 14.75 -7.06
C PRO A 154 -22.21 14.19 -7.19
N GLN A 155 -22.88 14.01 -6.06
CA GLN A 155 -24.27 13.56 -5.97
C GLN A 155 -24.89 13.99 -4.65
N GLU A 156 -26.22 14.06 -4.60
CA GLU A 156 -26.93 14.21 -3.32
C GLU A 156 -26.78 12.91 -2.50
N ARG A 157 -26.43 13.02 -1.21
CA ARG A 157 -26.07 11.88 -0.34
C ARG A 157 -26.85 11.80 0.96
N TYR A 158 -27.90 12.60 1.11
CA TYR A 158 -28.64 12.66 2.37
C TYR A 158 -29.79 11.67 2.40
N THR A 159 -30.36 11.34 1.25
CA THR A 159 -31.47 10.40 1.11
C THR A 159 -31.03 9.10 0.45
N ALA A 160 -31.68 8.01 0.84
CA ALA A 160 -31.57 6.76 0.10
C ALA A 160 -32.27 6.92 -1.25
N LYS A 161 -31.70 6.31 -2.28
CA LYS A 161 -32.15 6.48 -3.66
C LYS A 161 -32.86 5.23 -4.16
N THR A 162 -33.80 5.41 -5.11
CA THR A 162 -34.32 4.30 -5.90
C THR A 162 -33.23 3.80 -6.86
N TYR A 163 -33.37 2.59 -7.37
CA TYR A 163 -32.41 2.07 -8.37
C TYR A 163 -32.47 2.84 -9.69
N GLU A 164 -33.62 3.41 -10.04
CA GLU A 164 -33.77 4.30 -11.19
C GLU A 164 -32.97 5.59 -11.01
N GLN A 165 -33.08 6.25 -9.86
CA GLN A 165 -32.27 7.42 -9.52
C GLN A 165 -30.77 7.11 -9.51
N ILE A 166 -30.37 5.90 -9.10
CA ILE A 166 -28.96 5.46 -9.16
C ILE A 166 -28.52 5.34 -10.61
N GLN A 167 -29.36 4.77 -11.48
CA GLN A 167 -29.04 4.67 -12.91
C GLN A 167 -28.88 6.06 -13.54
N ASP A 168 -29.78 7.00 -13.23
CA ASP A 168 -29.70 8.39 -13.71
C ASP A 168 -28.38 9.05 -13.28
N ILE A 169 -27.91 8.82 -12.04
CA ILE A 169 -26.65 9.34 -11.52
C ILE A 169 -25.46 8.73 -12.28
N LEU A 170 -25.50 7.44 -12.58
CA LEU A 170 -24.46 6.75 -13.32
C LEU A 170 -24.41 7.21 -14.80
N ASP A 171 -25.57 7.43 -15.41
CA ASP A 171 -25.67 7.88 -16.81
C ASP A 171 -25.27 9.36 -16.96
N ALA A 172 -25.48 10.17 -15.94
CA ALA A 172 -25.05 11.58 -15.89
C ALA A 172 -23.57 11.75 -15.50
N HIS A 173 -22.82 10.66 -15.33
CA HIS A 173 -21.42 10.72 -14.94
C HIS A 173 -20.54 11.31 -16.03
N ASP A 174 -19.75 12.33 -15.68
CA ASP A 174 -18.76 12.97 -16.55
C ASP A 174 -17.34 12.43 -16.21
N PRO A 175 -16.78 11.55 -17.05
CA PRO A 175 -15.49 10.94 -16.80
C PRO A 175 -14.32 11.93 -16.82
N ASP A 176 -14.35 12.95 -17.69
CA ASP A 176 -13.25 13.93 -17.81
C ASP A 176 -13.19 14.80 -16.54
N ARG A 177 -14.38 15.23 -16.08
CA ARG A 177 -14.49 15.92 -14.80
C ARG A 177 -14.01 15.01 -13.65
N ALA A 178 -14.43 13.76 -13.63
CA ALA A 178 -14.05 12.82 -12.59
C ALA A 178 -12.53 12.61 -12.54
N GLU A 179 -11.87 12.46 -13.67
CA GLU A 179 -10.41 12.33 -13.75
C GLU A 179 -9.71 13.56 -13.16
N LYS A 180 -10.13 14.78 -13.55
CA LYS A 180 -9.58 16.05 -13.02
C LYS A 180 -9.69 16.12 -11.49
N TYR A 181 -10.88 15.83 -10.94
CA TYR A 181 -11.12 15.95 -9.50
C TYR A 181 -10.50 14.79 -8.72
N LYS A 182 -10.40 13.59 -9.29
CA LYS A 182 -9.66 12.48 -8.71
C LYS A 182 -8.17 12.81 -8.59
N ALA A 183 -7.58 13.40 -9.64
CA ALA A 183 -6.19 13.84 -9.61
C ALA A 183 -5.92 14.86 -8.48
N ARG A 184 -6.82 15.84 -8.29
CA ARG A 184 -6.74 16.80 -7.17
C ARG A 184 -6.84 16.11 -5.81
N LEU A 185 -7.74 15.13 -5.69
CA LEU A 185 -7.95 14.39 -4.45
C LEU A 185 -6.74 13.52 -4.11
N ASP A 186 -6.11 12.91 -5.10
CA ASP A 186 -4.88 12.14 -4.93
C ASP A 186 -3.69 13.06 -4.58
N GLU A 187 -3.60 14.24 -5.20
CA GLU A 187 -2.62 15.26 -4.84
C GLU A 187 -2.81 15.75 -3.39
N PHE A 188 -4.06 15.93 -2.94
CA PHE A 188 -4.37 16.25 -1.54
C PHE A 188 -3.77 15.19 -0.59
N SER A 189 -3.97 13.91 -0.89
CA SER A 189 -3.42 12.81 -0.09
C SER A 189 -1.89 12.79 -0.13
N ALA A 190 -1.30 12.97 -1.31
CA ALA A 190 0.15 13.01 -1.52
C ALA A 190 0.83 14.12 -0.72
N LEU A 191 0.26 15.33 -0.70
CA LEU A 191 0.80 16.47 0.02
C LEU A 191 0.88 16.21 1.53
N PHE A 192 -0.15 15.64 2.12
CA PHE A 192 -0.14 15.29 3.54
C PHE A 192 0.83 14.16 3.87
N LEU A 193 0.88 13.12 3.06
CA LEU A 193 1.79 12.00 3.29
C LEU A 193 3.25 12.40 3.06
N HIS A 194 3.53 13.24 2.06
CA HIS A 194 4.83 13.84 1.87
C HIS A 194 5.26 14.65 3.10
N MET A 195 4.37 15.49 3.64
CA MET A 195 4.66 16.23 4.87
C MET A 195 5.06 15.28 6.02
N THR A 196 4.32 14.18 6.25
CA THR A 196 4.68 13.23 7.31
C THR A 196 6.01 12.53 7.05
N PHE A 197 6.33 12.20 5.80
CA PHE A 197 7.63 11.64 5.43
C PHE A 197 8.75 12.63 5.75
N MET A 198 8.55 13.92 5.51
CA MET A 198 9.52 14.98 5.77
C MET A 198 9.67 15.31 7.27
N GLU A 199 8.71 14.99 8.14
CA GLU A 199 8.82 15.16 9.59
C GLU A 199 9.81 14.18 10.25
N GLN A 200 10.19 13.09 9.57
CA GLN A 200 11.24 12.20 10.07
C GLN A 200 12.59 12.92 10.16
N PRO A 201 13.45 12.60 11.16
CA PRO A 201 14.86 12.97 11.13
C PRO A 201 15.52 12.58 9.80
N ARG A 202 16.44 13.41 9.33
CA ARG A 202 17.12 13.21 8.03
C ARG A 202 17.81 11.84 7.94
N GLU A 203 18.35 11.36 9.04
CA GLU A 203 19.05 10.07 9.17
C GLU A 203 18.07 8.92 8.87
N LEU A 204 16.85 8.99 9.38
CA LEU A 204 15.81 7.98 9.12
C LEU A 204 15.27 8.06 7.69
N ARG A 205 15.11 9.29 7.17
CA ARG A 205 14.67 9.46 5.78
C ARG A 205 15.67 8.87 4.77
N ARG A 206 16.95 9.05 5.04
CA ARG A 206 18.07 8.64 4.17
C ARG A 206 18.79 7.37 4.63
N ALA A 207 18.17 6.58 5.49
CA ALA A 207 18.74 5.33 5.98
C ALA A 207 18.88 4.26 4.87
N SER A 208 18.16 4.39 3.76
CA SER A 208 18.35 3.64 2.52
C SER A 208 18.68 4.59 1.37
N ALA A 209 19.44 4.10 0.38
CA ALA A 209 19.80 4.88 -0.81
C ALA A 209 18.61 5.05 -1.78
N LYS A 210 17.63 4.16 -1.70
CA LYS A 210 16.45 4.11 -2.57
C LYS A 210 15.18 4.08 -1.73
N LEU A 211 14.10 4.50 -2.35
CA LEU A 211 12.75 4.27 -1.85
C LEU A 211 12.21 2.97 -2.43
N ASP A 212 12.09 1.96 -1.59
CA ASP A 212 11.38 0.73 -1.93
C ASP A 212 10.00 0.80 -1.29
N VAL A 213 9.00 0.29 -1.98
CA VAL A 213 7.61 0.30 -1.52
C VAL A 213 6.97 -1.08 -1.69
N SER A 214 6.07 -1.42 -0.79
CA SER A 214 5.10 -2.50 -0.99
C SER A 214 3.71 -1.89 -0.99
N PHE A 215 2.84 -2.28 -1.91
CA PHE A 215 1.51 -1.72 -2.00
C PHE A 215 0.43 -2.80 -2.04
N ASP A 216 -0.71 -2.47 -1.44
CA ASP A 216 -1.84 -3.35 -1.29
C ASP A 216 -3.13 -2.56 -1.08
N GLN A 217 -4.27 -3.24 -1.19
CA GLN A 217 -5.59 -2.68 -0.98
C GLN A 217 -6.15 -3.06 0.40
N THR A 218 -6.82 -2.11 1.03
CA THR A 218 -7.57 -2.39 2.25
C THR A 218 -8.97 -1.76 2.19
N TYR A 219 -9.95 -2.46 2.78
CA TYR A 219 -11.34 -2.05 2.71
C TYR A 219 -11.62 -0.80 3.57
N VAL A 220 -12.47 0.09 3.01
CA VAL A 220 -12.97 1.31 3.65
C VAL A 220 -14.49 1.32 3.58
N GLY A 221 -15.17 1.12 4.73
CA GLY A 221 -16.62 1.04 4.80
C GLY A 221 -17.34 2.35 4.52
N THR A 222 -18.50 2.25 3.89
CA THR A 222 -19.49 3.35 3.79
C THR A 222 -20.47 3.31 4.97
N PRO A 223 -21.14 4.42 5.30
CA PRO A 223 -22.20 4.42 6.31
C PRO A 223 -23.43 3.59 5.91
N THR A 224 -23.51 3.09 4.69
CA THR A 224 -24.61 2.26 4.19
C THR A 224 -24.11 0.85 3.93
N THR A 225 -24.92 -0.13 4.32
CA THR A 225 -24.62 -1.56 4.12
C THR A 225 -25.27 -2.12 2.85
N LYS A 226 -26.11 -1.34 2.18
CA LYS A 226 -26.83 -1.76 0.98
C LYS A 226 -26.09 -1.32 -0.26
N GLY A 227 -25.99 -2.21 -1.23
CA GLY A 227 -25.37 -1.97 -2.51
C GLY A 227 -26.15 -2.54 -3.67
N PHE A 228 -25.61 -2.44 -4.87
CA PHE A 228 -26.17 -3.00 -6.09
C PHE A 228 -25.08 -3.60 -6.97
N SER A 229 -25.48 -4.42 -7.92
CA SER A 229 -24.61 -4.89 -8.99
C SER A 229 -25.03 -4.23 -10.29
N HIS A 230 -24.08 -3.76 -11.07
CA HIS A 230 -24.36 -3.22 -12.41
C HIS A 230 -25.11 -4.21 -13.31
N ASN A 231 -24.87 -5.50 -13.13
CA ASN A 231 -25.56 -6.56 -13.89
C ASN A 231 -27.01 -6.75 -13.46
N THR A 232 -27.37 -6.37 -12.23
CA THR A 232 -28.70 -6.59 -11.67
C THR A 232 -29.53 -5.31 -11.52
N ILE A 233 -28.97 -4.14 -11.84
CA ILE A 233 -29.66 -2.85 -11.65
C ILE A 233 -30.94 -2.77 -12.49
N LYS A 234 -30.91 -3.25 -13.73
CA LYS A 234 -32.08 -3.27 -14.63
C LYS A 234 -33.20 -4.13 -14.06
N ASP A 235 -32.88 -5.29 -13.52
CA ASP A 235 -33.85 -6.17 -12.87
C ASP A 235 -34.48 -5.51 -11.63
N ARG A 236 -33.65 -4.80 -10.86
CA ARG A 236 -34.12 -4.05 -9.67
C ARG A 236 -35.03 -2.92 -10.05
N ILE A 237 -34.74 -2.15 -11.10
CA ILE A 237 -35.61 -1.10 -11.65
C ILE A 237 -36.93 -1.72 -12.12
N ALA A 238 -36.89 -2.86 -12.83
CA ALA A 238 -38.12 -3.55 -13.28
C ALA A 238 -38.98 -4.04 -12.11
N VAL A 239 -38.39 -4.43 -11.00
CA VAL A 239 -39.11 -4.77 -9.77
C VAL A 239 -39.72 -3.51 -9.13
N GLU A 240 -38.96 -2.42 -9.01
CA GLU A 240 -39.46 -1.14 -8.47
C GLU A 240 -40.68 -0.63 -9.24
N ARG A 241 -40.63 -0.64 -10.58
CA ARG A 241 -41.73 -0.21 -11.45
C ARG A 241 -42.99 -1.09 -11.32
N ARG A 242 -42.82 -2.39 -11.03
CA ARG A 242 -43.98 -3.32 -10.82
C ARG A 242 -44.65 -3.14 -9.47
N VAL A 243 -43.88 -2.85 -8.44
CA VAL A 243 -44.38 -2.73 -7.07
C VAL A 243 -44.99 -1.34 -6.83
N GLY A 244 -44.58 -0.32 -7.60
CA GLY A 244 -45.10 1.05 -7.49
C GLY A 244 -44.90 1.65 -6.10
N ASP A 245 -45.67 2.70 -5.77
CA ASP A 245 -45.60 3.39 -4.48
C ASP A 245 -46.12 2.55 -3.29
N ALA A 246 -46.76 1.41 -3.54
CA ALA A 246 -47.22 0.48 -2.50
C ALA A 246 -46.06 -0.32 -1.86
N GLY A 247 -44.84 -0.09 -2.30
CA GLY A 247 -43.74 -0.98 -2.01
C GLY A 247 -42.93 -0.63 -0.81
N GLN A 248 -42.77 -1.55 0.07
CA GLN A 248 -41.67 -1.69 1.00
C GLN A 248 -40.39 -2.16 0.26
N LEU A 249 -40.05 -1.56 -0.88
CA LEU A 249 -38.78 -1.84 -1.53
C LEU A 249 -37.66 -1.31 -0.64
N SER A 250 -36.68 -2.15 -0.39
CA SER A 250 -35.48 -1.70 0.27
C SER A 250 -34.82 -0.60 -0.57
N PRO A 251 -34.68 0.61 -0.05
CA PRO A 251 -34.01 1.67 -0.80
C PRO A 251 -32.62 1.22 -1.23
N GLY A 252 -32.17 1.69 -2.37
CA GLY A 252 -30.81 1.49 -2.88
C GLY A 252 -29.76 2.17 -2.01
N PRO A 253 -28.49 2.09 -2.39
CA PRO A 253 -27.38 2.73 -1.66
C PRO A 253 -27.48 4.26 -1.74
N VAL A 254 -26.93 4.91 -0.75
CA VAL A 254 -26.78 6.37 -0.75
C VAL A 254 -25.63 6.78 -1.67
N ASP A 255 -24.55 6.00 -1.70
CA ASP A 255 -23.37 6.25 -2.53
C ASP A 255 -23.42 5.35 -3.78
N ALA A 256 -23.74 5.95 -4.94
CA ALA A 256 -23.82 5.23 -6.21
C ALA A 256 -22.44 4.80 -6.74
N PHE A 257 -21.37 5.52 -6.38
CA PHE A 257 -19.99 5.24 -6.76
C PHE A 257 -19.20 4.53 -5.65
N ALA A 258 -19.81 3.55 -5.00
CA ALA A 258 -19.16 2.56 -4.18
C ALA A 258 -19.24 1.19 -4.87
N GLY A 259 -18.63 0.17 -4.29
CA GLY A 259 -18.62 -1.17 -4.86
C GLY A 259 -18.67 -2.27 -3.81
N TRP A 260 -18.92 -3.49 -4.27
CA TRP A 260 -18.84 -4.68 -3.42
C TRP A 260 -17.38 -5.11 -3.25
N HIS A 261 -16.92 -5.11 -2.03
CA HIS A 261 -15.67 -5.73 -1.61
C HIS A 261 -15.97 -7.12 -1.08
N VAL A 262 -15.23 -8.11 -1.58
CA VAL A 262 -15.38 -9.52 -1.18
C VAL A 262 -14.36 -9.81 -0.09
N LYS A 263 -14.82 -9.95 1.15
CA LYS A 263 -13.99 -10.50 2.22
C LYS A 263 -14.06 -12.02 2.11
N ARG A 264 -12.98 -12.63 1.66
CA ARG A 264 -12.82 -14.09 1.79
C ARG A 264 -12.45 -14.36 3.24
N GLY A 265 -13.29 -15.10 3.97
CA GLY A 265 -12.94 -15.64 5.28
C GLY A 265 -11.64 -16.47 5.16
N GLU A 266 -10.90 -16.60 6.24
CA GLU A 266 -9.74 -17.48 6.31
C GLU A 266 -10.11 -18.85 5.71
N ARG A 267 -9.35 -19.27 4.72
CA ARG A 267 -9.46 -20.64 4.21
C ARG A 267 -8.89 -21.56 5.30
N GLY A 268 -9.77 -22.10 6.14
CA GLY A 268 -9.47 -23.39 6.73
C GLY A 268 -9.37 -24.44 5.63
N ASP A 269 -8.67 -25.54 5.85
CA ASP A 269 -8.45 -26.65 4.92
C ASP A 269 -9.74 -27.41 4.52
N TYR A 270 -10.89 -26.77 4.61
CA TYR A 270 -12.18 -27.38 4.31
C TYR A 270 -12.48 -27.36 2.81
N ARG A 271 -12.70 -28.55 2.28
CA ARG A 271 -13.19 -28.73 0.91
C ARG A 271 -14.59 -28.11 0.81
N ARG A 272 -14.88 -27.55 -0.36
CA ARG A 272 -16.16 -26.91 -0.66
C ARG A 272 -17.33 -27.85 -0.32
N GLY A 273 -18.10 -27.53 0.72
CA GLY A 273 -19.28 -28.32 1.12
C GLY A 273 -19.18 -29.04 2.46
N GLU A 274 -18.03 -29.12 3.12
CA GLU A 274 -17.91 -29.71 4.45
C GLU A 274 -18.22 -28.66 5.52
N LYS A 275 -19.20 -28.94 6.36
CA LYS A 275 -19.50 -28.14 7.56
C LYS A 275 -18.56 -28.59 8.68
N ASP A 276 -17.98 -27.66 9.40
CA ASP A 276 -17.28 -27.94 10.64
C ASP A 276 -18.27 -28.54 11.65
N GLN A 277 -18.12 -29.84 11.91
CA GLN A 277 -18.97 -30.57 12.86
C GLN A 277 -18.64 -30.24 14.31
N THR A 278 -17.47 -29.63 14.57
CA THR A 278 -17.00 -29.36 15.93
C THR A 278 -17.43 -27.98 16.44
N ASN A 279 -17.79 -27.06 15.53
CA ASN A 279 -18.30 -25.73 15.89
C ASN A 279 -19.52 -25.35 15.02
N PRO A 280 -20.75 -25.63 15.47
CA PRO A 280 -21.96 -25.33 14.73
C PRO A 280 -22.21 -23.82 14.55
N HIS A 281 -21.48 -22.95 15.26
CA HIS A 281 -21.51 -21.50 15.11
C HIS A 281 -20.35 -20.94 14.27
N ALA A 282 -19.39 -21.77 13.88
CA ALA A 282 -18.40 -21.35 12.91
C ALA A 282 -19.09 -21.05 11.59
N LYS A 283 -19.05 -19.80 11.17
CA LYS A 283 -19.41 -19.45 9.79
C LYS A 283 -18.52 -20.31 8.91
N GLY A 284 -19.13 -21.20 8.13
CA GLY A 284 -18.38 -22.14 7.31
C GLY A 284 -17.32 -21.42 6.50
N ALA A 285 -16.17 -22.05 6.26
CA ALA A 285 -15.01 -21.52 5.53
C ALA A 285 -15.33 -20.97 4.11
N ASN A 286 -16.58 -21.05 3.70
CA ASN A 286 -17.14 -20.53 2.46
C ASN A 286 -18.05 -19.31 2.66
N SER A 287 -18.14 -18.70 3.87
CA SER A 287 -18.88 -17.46 4.02
C SER A 287 -18.11 -16.32 3.36
N VAL A 288 -18.50 -16.01 2.15
CA VAL A 288 -18.04 -14.82 1.46
C VAL A 288 -18.81 -13.65 2.05
N ASP A 289 -18.15 -12.86 2.90
CA ASP A 289 -18.74 -11.62 3.41
C ASP A 289 -18.58 -10.54 2.34
N PHE A 290 -19.71 -10.02 1.87
CA PHE A 290 -19.76 -8.87 0.97
C PHE A 290 -19.96 -7.60 1.80
N ALA A 291 -19.10 -6.62 1.54
CA ALA A 291 -19.21 -5.31 2.16
C ALA A 291 -19.28 -4.22 1.08
N TRP A 292 -20.24 -3.30 1.21
CA TRP A 292 -20.42 -2.17 0.30
C TRP A 292 -19.54 -1.01 0.74
N GLY A 293 -18.63 -0.54 -0.13
CA GLY A 293 -17.71 0.54 0.22
C GLY A 293 -16.67 0.82 -0.85
N TRP A 294 -15.51 1.25 -0.39
CA TRP A 294 -14.34 1.57 -1.19
C TRP A 294 -13.13 0.75 -0.75
N VAL A 295 -12.03 0.87 -1.46
CA VAL A 295 -10.73 0.35 -1.05
C VAL A 295 -9.72 1.49 -1.04
N ALA A 296 -8.93 1.55 0.04
CA ALA A 296 -7.75 2.38 0.09
C ALA A 296 -6.59 1.59 -0.49
N ASN A 297 -5.94 2.16 -1.50
CA ASN A 297 -4.69 1.66 -2.05
C ASN A 297 -3.57 2.34 -1.29
N LEU A 298 -2.68 1.58 -0.68
CA LEU A 298 -1.65 2.10 0.20
C LEU A 298 -0.27 1.64 -0.28
N ALA A 299 0.67 2.55 -0.41
CA ALA A 299 2.09 2.23 -0.62
C ALA A 299 2.86 2.47 0.68
N VAL A 300 3.50 1.42 1.18
CA VAL A 300 4.25 1.43 2.43
C VAL A 300 5.74 1.31 2.15
N ARG A 301 6.57 2.13 2.81
CA ARG A 301 8.02 2.07 2.69
C ARG A 301 8.56 0.76 3.26
N VAL A 302 9.37 0.06 2.46
CA VAL A 302 10.04 -1.20 2.82
C VAL A 302 11.53 -1.12 2.53
N ASP A 303 12.30 -2.14 2.90
CA ASP A 303 13.76 -2.16 2.78
C ASP A 303 14.22 -3.35 1.93
N SER A 304 14.65 -3.08 0.70
CA SER A 304 15.19 -4.09 -0.20
C SER A 304 16.69 -4.36 0.01
N GLU A 305 17.42 -3.42 0.62
CA GLU A 305 18.83 -3.60 0.90
C GLU A 305 19.05 -4.52 2.09
N LEU A 306 18.19 -4.39 3.10
CA LEU A 306 18.30 -5.06 4.39
C LEU A 306 16.93 -5.50 4.90
N PRO A 307 16.26 -6.46 4.22
CA PRO A 307 14.95 -6.92 4.62
C PRO A 307 14.92 -7.37 6.08
N GLY A 308 13.87 -6.96 6.81
CA GLY A 308 13.71 -7.25 8.24
C GLY A 308 14.58 -6.41 9.19
N SER A 309 15.45 -5.53 8.67
CA SER A 309 16.14 -4.54 9.50
C SER A 309 15.18 -3.40 9.88
N LYS A 310 15.27 -2.91 11.11
CA LYS A 310 14.49 -1.76 11.56
C LYS A 310 15.34 -0.49 11.49
N ARG A 311 15.80 -0.12 10.27
CA ARG A 311 16.60 1.09 10.06
C ARG A 311 15.78 2.37 10.05
N PHE A 312 14.52 2.27 9.70
CA PHE A 312 13.56 3.36 9.62
C PHE A 312 12.15 2.84 9.86
N PRO A 313 11.19 3.71 10.22
CA PRO A 313 9.80 3.29 10.37
C PRO A 313 9.18 2.97 9.01
N SER A 314 8.37 1.91 8.94
CA SER A 314 7.54 1.61 7.78
C SER A 314 6.36 2.58 7.77
N LEU A 315 6.39 3.56 6.86
CA LEU A 315 5.36 4.60 6.73
C LEU A 315 4.54 4.39 5.49
N VAL A 316 3.26 4.74 5.55
CA VAL A 316 2.44 4.92 4.35
C VAL A 316 2.94 6.16 3.63
N VAL A 317 3.52 5.99 2.44
CA VAL A 317 4.16 7.06 1.66
C VAL A 317 3.30 7.57 0.51
N ALA A 318 2.32 6.79 0.08
CA ALA A 318 1.30 7.21 -0.87
C ALA A 318 -0.01 6.48 -0.58
N ALA A 319 -1.14 7.14 -0.86
CA ALA A 319 -2.46 6.58 -0.67
C ALA A 319 -3.45 7.17 -1.67
N THR A 320 -4.32 6.32 -2.20
CA THR A 320 -5.48 6.71 -3.01
C THR A 320 -6.72 5.95 -2.52
N LEU A 321 -7.89 6.34 -2.98
CA LEU A 321 -9.12 5.59 -2.77
C LEU A 321 -9.69 5.18 -4.14
N SER A 322 -10.24 3.97 -4.24
CA SER A 322 -10.88 3.49 -5.46
C SER A 322 -12.15 2.69 -5.17
N ILE A 323 -12.95 2.49 -6.22
CA ILE A 323 -14.05 1.54 -6.20
C ILE A 323 -13.45 0.12 -6.27
N PRO A 324 -13.89 -0.85 -5.44
CA PRO A 324 -13.35 -2.20 -5.46
C PRO A 324 -13.33 -2.82 -6.86
N ASN A 325 -12.23 -3.48 -7.20
CA ASN A 325 -12.01 -4.16 -8.48
C ASN A 325 -12.06 -3.26 -9.74
N ARG A 326 -11.94 -1.95 -9.59
CA ARG A 326 -11.84 -1.02 -10.72
C ARG A 326 -10.48 -0.33 -10.70
N GLU A 327 -9.93 -0.09 -11.89
CA GLU A 327 -8.75 0.76 -12.12
C GLU A 327 -7.53 0.40 -11.26
N VAL A 328 -7.37 -0.89 -10.91
CA VAL A 328 -6.30 -1.37 -10.00
C VAL A 328 -4.90 -1.00 -10.51
N ALA A 329 -4.69 -1.06 -11.82
CA ALA A 329 -3.41 -0.71 -12.43
C ALA A 329 -3.14 0.80 -12.37
N GLU A 330 -4.14 1.62 -12.68
CA GLU A 330 -4.07 3.07 -12.66
C GLU A 330 -3.83 3.60 -11.24
N GLU A 331 -4.50 3.03 -10.26
CA GLU A 331 -4.27 3.36 -8.85
C GLU A 331 -2.85 3.00 -8.40
N ALA A 332 -2.33 1.85 -8.80
CA ALA A 332 -0.94 1.48 -8.53
C ALA A 332 0.04 2.48 -9.16
N VAL A 333 -0.21 2.92 -10.40
CA VAL A 333 0.60 3.95 -11.07
C VAL A 333 0.52 5.29 -10.33
N SER A 334 -0.67 5.68 -9.86
CA SER A 334 -0.86 6.90 -9.06
C SER A 334 -0.05 6.85 -7.75
N LEU A 335 -0.06 5.70 -7.04
CA LEU A 335 0.77 5.49 -5.86
C LEU A 335 2.26 5.64 -6.17
N LEU A 336 2.75 5.00 -7.24
CA LEU A 336 4.18 5.05 -7.61
C LEU A 336 4.61 6.44 -8.04
N ARG A 337 3.77 7.18 -8.79
CA ARG A 337 4.01 8.58 -9.14
C ARG A 337 4.11 9.45 -7.90
N SER A 338 3.16 9.32 -6.97
CA SER A 338 3.19 10.05 -5.71
C SER A 338 4.45 9.72 -4.89
N ALA A 339 4.79 8.43 -4.74
CA ALA A 339 5.99 8.01 -4.02
C ALA A 339 7.30 8.53 -4.66
N SER A 340 7.36 8.63 -5.99
CA SER A 340 8.55 9.11 -6.70
C SER A 340 8.90 10.58 -6.39
N THR A 341 7.94 11.37 -5.88
CA THR A 341 8.14 12.79 -5.53
C THR A 341 8.80 13.02 -4.17
N LEU A 342 9.05 11.97 -3.38
CA LEU A 342 9.58 12.07 -2.01
C LEU A 342 11.08 12.39 -1.92
N GLY A 343 11.75 12.61 -3.06
CA GLY A 343 13.15 13.02 -3.12
C GLY A 343 14.17 11.92 -2.82
N LEU A 344 13.74 10.65 -2.79
CA LEU A 344 14.59 9.46 -2.85
C LEU A 344 14.53 8.84 -4.24
N LYS A 345 15.64 8.21 -4.65
CA LYS A 345 15.64 7.47 -5.91
C LYS A 345 14.68 6.28 -5.83
N PRO A 346 13.73 6.12 -6.76
CA PRO A 346 12.87 4.95 -6.81
C PRO A 346 13.67 3.64 -6.85
N GLY A 347 13.19 2.64 -6.14
CA GLY A 347 13.80 1.34 -5.99
C GLY A 347 12.88 0.20 -6.43
N VAL A 348 12.53 -0.68 -5.53
CA VAL A 348 11.67 -1.84 -5.79
C VAL A 348 10.24 -1.54 -5.39
N ALA A 349 9.29 -1.92 -6.24
CA ALA A 349 7.86 -1.85 -5.98
C ALA A 349 7.30 -3.26 -5.89
N ASP A 350 7.01 -3.70 -4.67
CA ASP A 350 6.44 -5.00 -4.38
C ASP A 350 4.92 -4.94 -4.30
N ALA A 351 4.25 -5.94 -4.86
CA ALA A 351 2.79 -6.09 -4.73
C ALA A 351 2.35 -7.53 -4.94
N ASP A 352 1.09 -7.82 -4.58
CA ASP A 352 0.47 -9.11 -4.86
C ASP A 352 0.48 -9.38 -6.38
N LYS A 353 0.54 -10.65 -6.73
CA LYS A 353 0.46 -11.18 -8.10
C LYS A 353 -0.73 -10.64 -8.91
N GLN A 354 -1.81 -10.19 -8.25
CA GLN A 354 -2.97 -9.62 -8.93
C GLN A 354 -2.66 -8.30 -9.64
N TYR A 355 -1.72 -7.52 -9.17
CA TYR A 355 -1.34 -6.26 -9.80
C TYR A 355 -0.53 -6.48 -11.07
N TRP A 356 0.64 -7.06 -10.93
CA TRP A 356 1.62 -7.15 -12.01
C TRP A 356 1.24 -8.15 -13.10
N THR A 357 0.65 -9.30 -12.71
CA THR A 357 0.35 -10.38 -13.65
C THR A 357 -1.04 -10.29 -14.29
N ASN A 358 -1.97 -9.55 -13.69
CA ASN A 358 -3.31 -9.35 -14.25
C ASN A 358 -3.47 -8.08 -15.08
N SER A 359 -2.52 -7.15 -14.96
CA SER A 359 -2.56 -5.88 -15.70
C SER A 359 -1.84 -6.00 -17.02
N LEU A 360 -2.35 -5.32 -18.04
CA LEU A 360 -1.62 -5.15 -19.29
C LEU A 360 -0.33 -4.36 -19.03
N PRO A 361 0.79 -4.70 -19.69
CA PRO A 361 2.06 -3.99 -19.51
C PRO A 361 1.95 -2.48 -19.75
N SER A 362 1.15 -2.04 -20.70
CA SER A 362 0.90 -0.63 -21.00
C SER A 362 0.17 0.11 -19.87
N ARG A 363 -0.63 -0.59 -19.06
CA ARG A 363 -1.40 0.03 -17.97
C ARG A 363 -0.61 0.13 -16.65
N LEU A 364 0.31 -0.80 -16.36
CA LEU A 364 1.06 -0.80 -15.10
C LEU A 364 2.57 -0.88 -15.28
N LEU A 365 3.10 -1.90 -15.98
CA LEU A 365 4.55 -2.15 -16.05
C LEU A 365 5.31 -0.97 -16.66
N ILE A 366 4.90 -0.53 -17.86
CA ILE A 366 5.56 0.57 -18.56
C ILE A 366 5.47 1.89 -17.76
N PRO A 367 4.29 2.32 -17.27
CA PRO A 367 4.20 3.50 -16.41
C PRO A 367 5.04 3.39 -15.12
N ALA A 368 5.10 2.22 -14.48
CA ALA A 368 5.92 2.01 -13.29
C ALA A 368 7.42 2.16 -13.59
N LEU A 369 7.91 1.55 -14.68
CA LEU A 369 9.30 1.71 -15.12
C LEU A 369 9.60 3.18 -15.46
N ALA A 370 8.66 3.91 -16.04
CA ALA A 370 8.81 5.34 -16.32
C ALA A 370 8.95 6.19 -15.05
N THR A 371 8.38 5.76 -13.90
CA THR A 371 8.61 6.40 -12.59
C THR A 371 9.94 6.00 -11.95
N GLY A 372 10.63 5.01 -12.52
CA GLY A 372 11.92 4.49 -12.03
C GLY A 372 11.82 3.33 -11.04
N PHE A 373 10.63 2.86 -10.70
CA PHE A 373 10.43 1.66 -9.89
C PHE A 373 10.58 0.38 -10.72
N THR A 374 11.13 -0.66 -10.08
CA THR A 374 11.26 -2.00 -10.65
C THR A 374 10.34 -2.96 -9.92
N PRO A 375 9.55 -3.80 -10.61
CA PRO A 375 8.61 -4.72 -9.99
C PRO A 375 9.25 -5.75 -9.06
N SER A 376 8.48 -6.22 -8.07
CA SER A 376 8.67 -7.46 -7.34
C SER A 376 7.29 -8.07 -7.07
N THR A 377 7.12 -9.36 -7.33
CA THR A 377 5.83 -10.06 -7.16
C THR A 377 6.01 -11.58 -7.17
N ASP A 378 5.04 -12.32 -6.63
CA ASP A 378 4.90 -13.75 -6.92
C ASP A 378 4.20 -13.94 -8.27
N TYR A 379 4.50 -15.03 -8.98
CA TYR A 379 3.85 -15.37 -10.24
C TYR A 379 2.78 -16.43 -10.06
N LYS A 380 1.78 -16.39 -10.92
CA LYS A 380 0.80 -17.48 -11.07
C LYS A 380 1.47 -18.67 -11.73
N ILE A 381 0.95 -19.88 -11.43
CA ILE A 381 1.53 -21.11 -11.94
C ILE A 381 1.61 -21.19 -13.47
N ASP A 382 0.64 -20.58 -14.15
CA ASP A 382 0.57 -20.49 -15.62
C ASP A 382 1.61 -19.52 -16.22
N ARG A 383 2.31 -18.76 -15.38
CA ARG A 383 3.38 -17.81 -15.76
C ARG A 383 4.77 -18.34 -15.41
N LEU A 384 4.86 -19.48 -14.74
CA LEU A 384 6.13 -20.11 -14.34
C LEU A 384 6.68 -21.04 -15.41
N GLY A 385 7.99 -21.26 -15.36
CA GLY A 385 8.70 -22.08 -16.33
C GLY A 385 8.84 -21.39 -17.69
N VAL A 386 9.15 -22.16 -18.72
CA VAL A 386 9.31 -21.65 -20.09
C VAL A 386 7.95 -21.19 -20.61
N ASN A 387 7.88 -19.92 -20.99
CA ASN A 387 6.63 -19.29 -21.39
C ASN A 387 6.74 -18.39 -22.62
N GLY A 388 7.80 -18.55 -23.41
CA GLY A 388 8.04 -17.82 -24.64
C GLY A 388 9.51 -17.67 -24.96
N GLY A 389 9.83 -16.82 -25.90
CA GLY A 389 11.20 -16.48 -26.29
C GLY A 389 11.23 -15.48 -27.43
N ALA A 390 12.37 -14.84 -27.61
CA ALA A 390 12.66 -13.98 -28.74
C ALA A 390 14.14 -14.05 -29.08
N HIS A 391 14.48 -13.81 -30.35
CA HIS A 391 15.86 -13.80 -30.85
C HIS A 391 16.66 -15.08 -30.50
N GLY A 392 15.98 -16.21 -30.25
CA GLY A 392 16.55 -17.46 -29.80
C GLY A 392 16.73 -17.60 -28.29
N ALA A 393 16.55 -16.54 -27.52
CA ALA A 393 16.53 -16.66 -26.06
C ALA A 393 15.22 -17.24 -25.56
N LEU A 394 15.26 -18.02 -24.48
CA LEU A 394 14.11 -18.60 -23.81
C LEU A 394 13.66 -17.68 -22.67
N TYR A 395 12.36 -17.45 -22.57
CA TYR A 395 11.77 -16.69 -21.45
C TYR A 395 11.29 -17.65 -20.36
N ALA A 396 11.78 -17.47 -19.14
CA ALA A 396 11.31 -18.22 -17.98
C ALA A 396 11.35 -17.32 -16.73
N ASP A 397 10.31 -17.39 -15.90
CA ASP A 397 10.23 -16.73 -14.60
C ASP A 397 10.62 -15.22 -14.63
N GLY A 398 10.25 -14.52 -15.71
CA GLY A 398 10.50 -13.08 -15.87
C GLY A 398 11.88 -12.70 -16.38
N ASP A 399 12.69 -13.65 -16.81
CA ASP A 399 14.03 -13.41 -17.36
C ASP A 399 14.25 -14.10 -18.70
N ALA A 400 15.29 -13.68 -19.41
CA ALA A 400 15.73 -14.26 -20.68
C ALA A 400 17.00 -15.09 -20.48
N TYR A 401 17.01 -16.30 -21.04
CA TYR A 401 18.07 -17.29 -20.88
C TYR A 401 18.66 -17.74 -22.21
N CYS A 402 19.91 -18.23 -22.15
CA CYS A 402 20.57 -18.86 -23.29
C CYS A 402 19.72 -20.03 -23.83
N PRO A 403 19.62 -20.24 -25.17
CA PRO A 403 18.87 -21.37 -25.73
C PRO A 403 19.38 -22.74 -25.28
N ALA A 404 20.67 -22.87 -24.93
CA ALA A 404 21.25 -24.10 -24.43
C ALA A 404 21.06 -24.31 -22.91
N THR A 405 20.20 -23.53 -22.26
CA THR A 405 19.92 -23.71 -20.82
C THR A 405 19.16 -25.02 -20.59
N PRO A 406 19.60 -25.86 -19.65
CA PRO A 406 18.87 -27.10 -19.33
C PRO A 406 17.40 -26.79 -18.96
N VAL A 407 16.47 -27.47 -19.62
CA VAL A 407 15.02 -27.29 -19.39
C VAL A 407 14.65 -27.50 -17.92
N SER A 408 15.32 -28.43 -17.23
CA SER A 408 15.12 -28.67 -15.80
C SER A 408 15.43 -27.46 -14.92
N TYR A 409 16.30 -26.52 -15.36
CA TYR A 409 16.57 -25.28 -14.64
C TYR A 409 15.50 -24.23 -14.91
N LEU A 410 15.00 -24.19 -16.15
CA LEU A 410 13.95 -23.24 -16.54
C LEU A 410 12.59 -23.59 -15.96
N GLU A 411 12.26 -24.89 -15.86
CA GLU A 411 10.98 -25.38 -15.31
C GLU A 411 11.00 -25.49 -13.76
N ALA A 412 12.12 -25.23 -13.09
CA ALA A 412 12.29 -25.49 -11.66
C ALA A 412 11.20 -24.85 -10.78
N SER A 413 10.75 -23.62 -11.11
CA SER A 413 9.73 -22.92 -10.33
C SER A 413 8.33 -23.53 -10.50
N LYS A 414 8.04 -24.07 -11.65
CA LYS A 414 6.80 -24.79 -11.92
C LYS A 414 6.84 -26.20 -11.28
N ASP A 415 7.97 -26.89 -11.41
CA ASP A 415 8.17 -28.22 -10.87
C ASP A 415 8.01 -28.28 -9.35
N VAL A 416 8.56 -27.30 -8.62
CA VAL A 416 8.39 -27.26 -7.16
C VAL A 416 6.94 -26.95 -6.76
N LYS A 417 6.23 -26.10 -7.48
CA LYS A 417 4.81 -25.79 -7.18
C LYS A 417 3.87 -26.94 -7.53
N THR A 418 4.26 -27.80 -8.46
CA THR A 418 3.50 -29.03 -8.82
C THR A 418 3.94 -30.25 -8.03
N GLY A 419 4.96 -30.14 -7.17
CA GLY A 419 5.45 -31.25 -6.35
C GLY A 419 6.32 -32.27 -7.09
N VAL A 420 6.82 -31.91 -8.28
CA VAL A 420 7.73 -32.75 -9.10
C VAL A 420 9.13 -32.80 -8.48
N ILE A 421 9.57 -31.72 -7.89
CA ILE A 421 10.87 -31.61 -7.20
C ILE A 421 10.70 -31.06 -5.79
N ASP A 422 11.64 -31.36 -4.93
CA ASP A 422 11.72 -30.81 -3.58
C ASP A 422 12.36 -29.41 -3.54
N ILE A 423 12.22 -28.73 -2.41
CA ILE A 423 12.72 -27.36 -2.22
C ILE A 423 14.26 -27.26 -2.35
N PRO A 424 15.07 -28.20 -1.81
CA PRO A 424 16.51 -28.19 -2.03
C PRO A 424 16.92 -28.25 -3.49
N THR A 425 16.32 -29.18 -4.25
CA THR A 425 16.54 -29.32 -5.70
C THR A 425 16.14 -28.03 -6.44
N TYR A 426 14.98 -27.48 -6.09
CA TYR A 426 14.52 -26.20 -6.63
C TYR A 426 15.56 -25.08 -6.43
N ARG A 427 16.04 -24.90 -5.21
CA ARG A 427 17.02 -23.84 -4.90
C ARG A 427 18.35 -24.06 -5.63
N ALA A 428 18.80 -25.29 -5.72
CA ALA A 428 20.00 -25.62 -6.47
C ALA A 428 19.85 -25.26 -7.95
N ARG A 429 18.70 -25.60 -8.57
CA ARG A 429 18.40 -25.28 -9.98
C ARG A 429 18.26 -23.77 -10.22
N VAL A 430 17.58 -23.03 -9.32
CA VAL A 430 17.46 -21.58 -9.38
C VAL A 430 18.82 -20.89 -9.27
N GLU A 431 19.73 -21.39 -8.43
CA GLU A 431 21.08 -20.86 -8.33
C GLU A 431 21.88 -21.16 -9.59
N ALA A 432 21.84 -22.41 -10.08
CA ALA A 432 22.56 -22.83 -11.27
C ALA A 432 22.10 -22.09 -12.54
N ARG A 433 20.81 -21.79 -12.69
CA ARG A 433 20.30 -21.08 -13.89
C ARG A 433 20.78 -19.64 -14.00
N LYS A 434 21.28 -19.01 -12.91
CA LYS A 434 21.80 -17.63 -12.95
C LYS A 434 22.94 -17.47 -13.95
N ASP A 435 23.77 -18.48 -14.10
CA ASP A 435 24.89 -18.46 -15.04
C ASP A 435 24.45 -18.44 -16.50
N TRP A 436 23.23 -18.92 -16.78
CA TRP A 436 22.64 -19.02 -18.13
C TRP A 436 21.84 -17.81 -18.54
N LYS A 437 21.57 -16.87 -17.60
CA LYS A 437 20.78 -15.66 -17.83
C LYS A 437 21.52 -14.72 -18.78
N LEU A 438 20.80 -14.14 -19.74
CA LEU A 438 21.34 -13.12 -20.62
C LEU A 438 21.76 -11.89 -19.79
N HIS A 439 22.93 -11.34 -20.09
CA HIS A 439 23.44 -10.18 -19.38
C HIS A 439 22.84 -8.88 -19.90
N VAL A 440 22.43 -8.00 -19.02
CA VAL A 440 21.96 -6.66 -19.39
C VAL A 440 23.14 -5.84 -19.91
N LYS A 441 23.12 -5.47 -21.20
CA LYS A 441 24.05 -4.52 -21.81
C LYS A 441 23.56 -3.09 -21.58
N GLU A 442 22.26 -2.87 -21.77
CA GLU A 442 21.58 -1.62 -21.48
C GLU A 442 20.27 -1.93 -20.76
N LYS A 443 20.00 -1.17 -19.68
CA LYS A 443 18.78 -1.33 -18.89
C LYS A 443 17.55 -1.02 -19.73
N ALA A 444 16.42 -1.61 -19.34
CA ALA A 444 15.14 -1.28 -19.98
C ALA A 444 14.88 0.23 -19.92
N GLY A 445 14.58 0.80 -21.08
CA GLY A 445 14.07 2.16 -21.17
C GLY A 445 12.62 2.26 -20.70
N ALA A 446 12.08 3.48 -20.69
CA ALA A 446 10.66 3.73 -20.39
C ALA A 446 9.68 3.00 -21.32
N ASN A 447 10.14 2.55 -22.47
CA ASN A 447 9.36 1.75 -23.43
C ASN A 447 9.40 0.24 -23.17
N GLY A 448 10.06 -0.22 -22.10
CA GLY A 448 10.20 -1.64 -21.75
C GLY A 448 11.22 -2.42 -22.58
N LYS A 449 11.95 -1.77 -23.49
CA LYS A 449 12.97 -2.45 -24.31
C LYS A 449 14.33 -2.42 -23.62
N ALA A 450 14.98 -3.60 -23.53
CA ALA A 450 16.31 -3.78 -22.98
C ALA A 450 17.24 -4.38 -24.03
N HIS A 451 18.53 -3.98 -24.01
CA HIS A 451 19.55 -4.62 -24.82
C HIS A 451 20.26 -5.70 -24.01
N LEU A 452 20.06 -6.96 -24.38
CA LEU A 452 20.64 -8.11 -23.67
C LEU A 452 21.75 -8.75 -24.49
N ARG A 453 22.70 -9.39 -23.83
CA ARG A 453 23.91 -9.99 -24.38
C ARG A 453 24.04 -11.45 -23.95
N CYS A 454 24.61 -12.27 -24.84
CA CYS A 454 24.97 -13.65 -24.57
C CYS A 454 25.80 -13.77 -23.27
N PRO A 455 25.48 -14.69 -22.37
CA PRO A 455 26.18 -14.86 -21.07
C PRO A 455 27.62 -15.42 -21.23
N ALA A 456 27.96 -16.00 -22.38
CA ALA A 456 29.33 -16.41 -22.67
C ALA A 456 30.23 -15.25 -23.12
N LEU A 457 29.75 -14.01 -23.17
CA LEU A 457 30.45 -12.84 -23.67
C LEU A 457 30.57 -11.70 -22.66
N GLY A 458 31.53 -10.83 -22.88
CA GLY A 458 31.73 -9.61 -22.12
C GLY A 458 32.82 -9.73 -21.04
N PRO A 459 32.96 -8.70 -20.17
CA PRO A 459 34.07 -8.64 -19.20
C PRO A 459 33.94 -9.68 -18.07
N SER A 460 32.74 -10.22 -17.86
CA SER A 460 32.45 -11.21 -16.80
C SER A 460 31.52 -12.29 -17.34
N PRO A 461 32.01 -13.13 -18.28
CA PRO A 461 31.18 -14.21 -18.80
C PRO A 461 30.90 -15.25 -17.72
N THR A 462 29.67 -15.81 -17.73
CA THR A 462 29.23 -16.84 -16.78
C THR A 462 29.21 -18.23 -17.37
N LEU A 463 29.21 -18.35 -18.72
CA LEU A 463 29.27 -19.62 -19.44
C LEU A 463 30.54 -19.75 -20.29
N THR A 464 30.88 -20.97 -20.64
CA THR A 464 31.71 -21.31 -21.80
C THR A 464 30.82 -21.80 -22.93
N CYS A 465 31.15 -21.50 -24.19
CA CYS A 465 30.37 -21.91 -25.35
C CYS A 465 31.28 -22.13 -26.55
N PRO A 466 31.18 -23.25 -27.29
CA PRO A 466 32.06 -23.53 -28.43
C PRO A 466 32.02 -22.43 -29.49
N LEU A 467 30.86 -21.78 -29.69
CA LEU A 467 30.73 -20.64 -30.58
C LEU A 467 31.54 -19.39 -30.17
N ARG A 468 32.07 -19.36 -28.93
CA ARG A 468 32.74 -18.22 -28.32
C ARG A 468 34.17 -18.51 -27.82
N GLU A 469 34.59 -19.77 -27.85
CA GLU A 469 35.90 -20.19 -27.32
C GLU A 469 37.08 -19.48 -27.99
N MET A 470 36.93 -19.17 -29.27
CA MET A 470 37.96 -18.40 -29.99
C MET A 470 38.01 -16.91 -29.61
N MET A 471 37.00 -16.38 -28.93
CA MET A 471 36.90 -14.93 -28.65
C MET A 471 37.28 -14.54 -27.22
N ILE A 472 37.38 -15.48 -26.31
CA ILE A 472 37.62 -15.24 -24.90
C ILE A 472 38.82 -16.06 -24.47
N GLY A 473 39.86 -15.40 -23.97
CA GLY A 473 41.00 -16.09 -23.37
C GLY A 473 40.55 -17.08 -22.29
N ALA A 474 41.32 -18.15 -22.15
CA ALA A 474 40.98 -19.30 -21.30
C ALA A 474 40.38 -18.89 -19.93
N ALA A 475 39.26 -19.46 -19.59
CA ALA A 475 38.56 -19.18 -18.34
C ALA A 475 39.41 -19.64 -17.15
N LYS A 476 39.73 -18.70 -16.22
CA LYS A 476 40.44 -19.02 -14.99
C LYS A 476 39.61 -19.73 -13.93
N LYS A 477 38.30 -19.85 -14.14
CA LYS A 477 37.34 -20.52 -13.22
C LYS A 477 36.52 -21.55 -13.99
N ALA A 478 36.19 -22.65 -13.34
CA ALA A 478 35.18 -23.61 -13.86
C ALA A 478 33.86 -22.88 -14.07
N ARG A 479 33.30 -22.95 -15.28
CA ARG A 479 32.04 -22.38 -15.68
C ARG A 479 31.19 -23.46 -16.34
N PRO A 480 29.86 -23.39 -16.26
CA PRO A 480 28.99 -24.25 -17.05
C PRO A 480 29.33 -24.16 -18.52
N HIS A 481 29.25 -25.28 -19.23
CA HIS A 481 29.47 -25.35 -20.66
C HIS A 481 28.14 -25.43 -21.39
N ALA A 482 27.95 -24.53 -22.36
CA ALA A 482 26.77 -24.54 -23.19
C ALA A 482 26.99 -25.49 -24.37
N GLU A 483 26.06 -26.41 -24.58
CA GLU A 483 26.04 -27.34 -25.69
C GLU A 483 24.89 -26.92 -26.63
N PRO A 484 25.13 -26.06 -27.63
CA PRO A 484 24.11 -25.71 -28.61
C PRO A 484 23.76 -26.93 -29.47
N GLU A 485 22.49 -27.06 -29.82
CA GLU A 485 21.99 -28.18 -30.64
C GLU A 485 22.68 -28.26 -32.00
N THR A 486 23.10 -27.13 -32.51
CA THR A 486 23.90 -27.05 -33.73
C THR A 486 24.97 -25.97 -33.63
N LEU A 487 26.08 -26.19 -34.34
CA LEU A 487 27.15 -25.21 -34.55
C LEU A 487 27.13 -24.63 -35.95
N GLU A 488 26.25 -25.11 -36.81
CA GLU A 488 26.13 -24.60 -38.21
C GLU A 488 25.51 -23.20 -38.20
N GLU A 489 26.22 -22.24 -38.78
CA GLU A 489 25.88 -20.80 -38.71
C GLU A 489 24.48 -20.50 -39.27
N GLU A 490 24.03 -21.28 -40.26
CA GLU A 490 22.73 -21.13 -40.90
C GLU A 490 21.58 -21.34 -39.92
N PHE A 491 21.72 -22.26 -38.98
CA PHE A 491 20.68 -22.66 -37.99
C PHE A 491 20.83 -21.96 -36.65
N LEU A 492 21.87 -21.13 -36.44
CA LEU A 492 22.05 -20.43 -35.19
C LEU A 492 21.02 -19.33 -35.00
N ASP A 493 20.51 -19.19 -33.80
CA ASP A 493 19.62 -18.12 -33.39
C ASP A 493 20.31 -16.73 -33.38
N THR A 494 19.50 -15.68 -33.48
CA THR A 494 19.97 -14.30 -33.55
C THR A 494 20.91 -13.94 -32.40
N ILE A 495 20.59 -14.36 -31.16
CA ILE A 495 21.44 -14.07 -29.98
C ILE A 495 22.79 -14.78 -30.06
N CYS A 496 22.85 -15.94 -30.72
CA CYS A 496 24.07 -16.68 -30.95
C CYS A 496 24.91 -16.06 -32.08
N LYS A 497 24.29 -15.56 -33.15
CA LYS A 497 24.96 -14.88 -34.28
C LYS A 497 25.46 -13.49 -33.92
N LYS A 498 24.58 -12.63 -33.40
CA LYS A 498 24.82 -11.19 -33.22
C LYS A 498 25.37 -10.83 -31.84
N HIS A 499 25.58 -11.78 -30.94
CA HIS A 499 26.13 -11.59 -29.59
C HIS A 499 25.23 -10.81 -28.64
N SER A 500 24.35 -9.95 -29.11
CA SER A 500 23.37 -9.18 -28.34
C SER A 500 22.18 -8.80 -29.22
N ALA A 501 21.02 -8.61 -28.61
CA ALA A 501 19.79 -8.20 -29.29
C ALA A 501 18.97 -7.27 -28.37
N SER A 502 18.07 -6.51 -28.99
CA SER A 502 17.09 -5.70 -28.27
C SER A 502 15.85 -6.54 -28.01
N PHE A 503 15.49 -6.70 -26.74
CA PHE A 503 14.34 -7.46 -26.28
C PHE A 503 13.24 -6.52 -25.81
N ASP A 504 12.01 -6.79 -26.19
CA ASP A 504 10.85 -6.15 -25.61
C ASP A 504 10.41 -6.94 -24.37
N LEU A 505 10.74 -6.44 -23.18
CA LEU A 505 10.43 -7.12 -21.93
C LEU A 505 8.93 -7.12 -21.61
N THR A 506 8.14 -6.32 -22.32
CA THR A 506 6.68 -6.27 -22.15
C THR A 506 5.96 -7.44 -22.84
N GLU A 507 6.65 -8.14 -23.76
CA GLU A 507 6.14 -9.36 -24.40
C GLU A 507 6.29 -10.61 -23.50
N MET A 508 7.07 -10.51 -22.44
CA MET A 508 7.18 -11.60 -21.46
C MET A 508 5.87 -11.79 -20.71
N LYS A 509 5.38 -13.02 -20.62
CA LYS A 509 4.18 -13.35 -19.82
C LYS A 509 4.34 -13.04 -18.34
N ALA A 510 5.55 -13.19 -17.81
CA ALA A 510 5.94 -12.80 -16.47
C ALA A 510 6.83 -11.55 -16.56
N PRO A 511 6.51 -10.42 -15.90
CA PRO A 511 7.33 -9.21 -15.98
C PRO A 511 8.69 -9.43 -15.33
N GLN A 512 9.74 -8.84 -15.92
CA GLN A 512 11.05 -8.83 -15.29
C GLN A 512 11.01 -8.14 -13.93
N GLN A 513 11.68 -8.71 -12.94
CA GLN A 513 11.70 -8.22 -11.57
C GLN A 513 13.05 -7.63 -11.16
N ALA A 514 13.05 -6.97 -9.99
CA ALA A 514 14.26 -6.42 -9.37
C ALA A 514 15.25 -7.51 -8.93
N PHE A 515 14.74 -8.70 -8.65
CA PHE A 515 15.48 -9.88 -8.19
C PHE A 515 15.14 -11.08 -9.05
N ASP A 516 16.07 -12.00 -9.19
CA ASP A 516 15.80 -13.26 -9.86
C ASP A 516 14.73 -14.05 -9.09
N TYR A 517 13.62 -14.37 -9.75
CA TYR A 517 12.50 -15.05 -9.11
C TYR A 517 12.94 -16.37 -8.46
N GLY A 518 12.55 -16.56 -7.21
CA GLY A 518 12.92 -17.72 -6.41
C GLY A 518 14.34 -17.70 -5.85
N SER A 519 15.12 -16.66 -6.11
CA SER A 519 16.41 -16.47 -5.43
C SER A 519 16.22 -16.13 -3.95
N GLN A 520 17.27 -16.32 -3.15
CA GLN A 520 17.24 -15.96 -1.73
C GLN A 520 16.91 -14.46 -1.52
N GLU A 521 17.49 -13.60 -2.36
CA GLU A 521 17.25 -12.15 -2.28
C GLU A 521 15.79 -11.79 -2.58
N TRP A 522 15.19 -12.48 -3.57
CA TRP A 522 13.78 -12.32 -3.89
C TRP A 522 12.90 -12.81 -2.72
N GLU A 523 13.15 -14.00 -2.19
CA GLU A 523 12.37 -14.59 -1.09
C GLU A 523 12.43 -13.70 0.17
N GLU A 524 13.63 -13.28 0.59
CA GLU A 524 13.82 -12.42 1.76
C GLU A 524 13.12 -11.06 1.60
N PHE A 525 13.22 -10.45 0.41
CA PHE A 525 12.61 -9.15 0.19
C PHE A 525 11.09 -9.27 0.04
N HIS A 526 10.59 -10.15 -0.81
CA HIS A 526 9.15 -10.31 -1.05
C HIS A 526 8.39 -10.66 0.23
N GLU A 527 8.92 -11.61 1.02
CA GLU A 527 8.33 -11.97 2.33
C GLU A 527 8.31 -10.77 3.28
N HIS A 528 9.43 -10.01 3.37
CA HIS A 528 9.48 -8.81 4.19
C HIS A 528 8.48 -7.74 3.72
N ALA A 529 8.42 -7.48 2.43
CA ALA A 529 7.57 -6.45 1.85
C ALA A 529 6.08 -6.77 2.06
N ARG A 530 5.67 -8.02 1.76
CA ARG A 530 4.29 -8.48 1.99
C ARG A 530 3.90 -8.43 3.47
N ASN A 531 4.71 -8.99 4.35
CA ASN A 531 4.44 -8.96 5.79
C ASN A 531 4.34 -7.53 6.33
N THR A 532 5.12 -6.60 5.78
CA THR A 532 5.08 -5.19 6.19
C THR A 532 3.77 -4.53 5.79
N VAL A 533 3.36 -4.62 4.52
CA VAL A 533 2.11 -3.96 4.08
C VAL A 533 0.88 -4.59 4.71
N GLU A 534 0.85 -5.92 4.89
CA GLU A 534 -0.24 -6.61 5.58
C GLU A 534 -0.33 -6.22 7.06
N SER A 535 0.81 -6.07 7.74
CA SER A 535 0.86 -5.57 9.12
C SER A 535 0.35 -4.13 9.22
N GLU A 536 0.71 -3.26 8.27
CA GLU A 536 0.19 -1.89 8.23
C GLU A 536 -1.32 -1.86 7.98
N ASN A 537 -1.82 -2.64 7.05
CA ASN A 537 -3.25 -2.78 6.79
C ASN A 537 -4.03 -3.23 8.05
N ASN A 538 -3.48 -4.17 8.80
CA ASN A 538 -4.08 -4.65 10.05
C ASN A 538 -4.07 -3.59 11.14
N GLN A 539 -2.97 -2.84 11.30
CA GLN A 539 -2.88 -1.74 12.27
C GLN A 539 -3.88 -0.63 11.94
N LEU A 540 -4.01 -0.25 10.68
CA LEU A 540 -4.94 0.78 10.22
C LEU A 540 -6.42 0.40 10.42
N LYS A 541 -6.74 -0.89 10.44
CA LYS A 541 -8.08 -1.41 10.73
C LYS A 541 -8.35 -1.64 12.21
N ALA A 542 -7.31 -1.58 13.06
CA ALA A 542 -7.47 -1.84 14.48
C ALA A 542 -8.44 -0.86 15.15
N ALA A 543 -9.41 -1.40 15.88
CA ALA A 543 -10.36 -0.59 16.64
C ALA A 543 -9.66 0.21 17.74
N GLY A 544 -10.06 1.46 17.93
CA GLY A 544 -9.49 2.37 18.92
C GLY A 544 -8.29 3.20 18.44
N ASP A 545 -7.74 2.86 17.26
CA ASP A 545 -6.71 3.65 16.61
C ASP A 545 -7.29 4.39 15.38
N GLU A 546 -6.80 4.15 14.17
CA GLU A 546 -7.32 4.78 12.96
C GLU A 546 -8.66 4.21 12.52
N ASP A 547 -8.85 2.91 12.63
CA ASP A 547 -10.10 2.20 12.33
C ASP A 547 -10.69 2.63 10.98
N ILE A 548 -9.88 2.57 9.92
CA ILE A 548 -10.28 3.03 8.58
C ILE A 548 -11.35 2.13 7.94
N GLU A 549 -11.53 0.93 8.44
CA GLU A 549 -12.56 0.00 7.94
C GLU A 549 -13.96 0.40 8.40
N THR A 550 -14.11 0.86 9.65
CA THR A 550 -15.40 1.15 10.26
C THR A 550 -15.94 2.51 9.82
N ALA A 551 -17.08 2.52 9.15
CA ALA A 551 -17.75 3.76 8.74
C ALA A 551 -18.11 4.67 9.92
N GLY A 552 -18.39 4.11 11.10
CA GLY A 552 -18.69 4.84 12.34
C GLY A 552 -17.58 5.78 12.78
N ARG A 553 -16.33 5.46 12.48
CA ARG A 553 -15.17 6.29 12.76
C ARG A 553 -15.21 7.65 12.06
N ARG A 554 -15.77 7.70 10.86
CA ARG A 554 -15.80 8.89 9.99
C ARG A 554 -17.19 9.49 9.84
N ARG A 555 -18.21 8.67 9.71
CA ARG A 555 -19.62 9.06 9.45
C ARG A 555 -19.81 10.10 8.35
N VAL A 556 -18.94 10.06 7.33
CA VAL A 556 -19.05 10.89 6.13
C VAL A 556 -19.58 10.05 4.98
N ARG A 557 -20.30 10.68 4.07
CA ARG A 557 -20.82 10.08 2.85
C ARG A 557 -20.09 10.65 1.65
N GLY A 558 -19.89 9.83 0.65
CA GLY A 558 -19.24 10.19 -0.60
C GLY A 558 -17.74 9.92 -0.61
N PHE A 559 -17.28 9.66 -1.83
CA PHE A 559 -15.93 9.20 -2.13
C PHE A 559 -14.85 10.17 -1.64
N ALA A 560 -14.93 11.45 -2.05
CA ALA A 560 -13.93 12.45 -1.67
C ALA A 560 -13.89 12.68 -0.15
N SER A 561 -15.06 12.76 0.50
CA SER A 561 -15.12 12.88 1.96
C SER A 561 -14.45 11.70 2.66
N ALA A 562 -14.63 10.47 2.15
CA ALA A 562 -13.98 9.28 2.70
C ALA A 562 -12.46 9.36 2.52
N GLN A 563 -11.95 9.71 1.34
CA GLN A 563 -10.51 9.82 1.09
C GLN A 563 -9.85 10.92 1.93
N ILE A 564 -10.48 12.10 2.06
CA ILE A 564 -10.01 13.19 2.93
C ILE A 564 -9.84 12.67 4.36
N MET A 565 -10.87 12.02 4.91
CA MET A 565 -10.83 11.51 6.30
C MET A 565 -9.80 10.38 6.46
N VAL A 566 -9.72 9.45 5.51
CA VAL A 566 -8.70 8.39 5.52
C VAL A 566 -7.30 9.01 5.48
N THR A 567 -7.05 9.99 4.61
CA THR A 567 -5.76 10.68 4.53
C THR A 567 -5.34 11.28 5.88
N LEU A 568 -6.26 11.96 6.57
CA LEU A 568 -5.94 12.56 7.88
C LEU A 568 -5.69 11.51 8.96
N LEU A 569 -6.35 10.35 8.89
CA LEU A 569 -6.05 9.21 9.76
C LEU A 569 -4.66 8.61 9.43
N LEU A 570 -4.28 8.50 8.16
CA LEU A 570 -2.95 8.07 7.75
C LEU A 570 -1.85 9.02 8.22
N VAL A 571 -2.11 10.34 8.21
CA VAL A 571 -1.21 11.33 8.81
C VAL A 571 -0.96 11.01 10.28
N ASN A 572 -2.01 10.79 11.06
CA ASN A 572 -1.90 10.45 12.47
C ASN A 572 -1.13 9.13 12.68
N HIS A 573 -1.46 8.11 11.88
CA HIS A 573 -0.76 6.82 11.89
C HIS A 573 0.75 6.97 11.67
N ASN A 574 1.15 7.65 10.60
CA ASN A 574 2.56 7.87 10.28
C ASN A 574 3.30 8.58 11.43
N ILE A 575 2.68 9.59 12.01
CA ILE A 575 3.28 10.36 13.11
C ILE A 575 3.46 9.48 14.35
N ARG A 576 2.47 8.66 14.71
CA ARG A 576 2.60 7.69 15.81
C ARG A 576 3.72 6.68 15.54
N LYS A 577 3.84 6.19 14.31
CA LYS A 577 4.90 5.27 13.90
C LYS A 577 6.29 5.90 14.03
N ILE A 578 6.46 7.14 13.62
CA ILE A 578 7.72 7.87 13.78
C ILE A 578 8.06 8.03 15.25
N ALA A 579 7.11 8.46 16.08
CA ALA A 579 7.31 8.64 17.51
C ALA A 579 7.67 7.33 18.22
N SER A 580 6.91 6.26 17.97
CA SER A 580 7.18 4.94 18.53
C SER A 580 8.56 4.41 18.11
N PHE A 581 8.94 4.59 16.84
CA PHE A 581 10.25 4.16 16.35
C PHE A 581 11.40 4.87 17.08
N ILE A 582 11.27 6.18 17.29
CA ILE A 582 12.28 6.99 17.99
C ILE A 582 12.34 6.61 19.48
N ASP A 583 11.20 6.41 20.11
CA ASP A 583 11.12 5.97 21.52
C ASP A 583 11.76 4.59 21.73
N ASP A 584 11.46 3.65 20.85
CA ASP A 584 12.09 2.32 20.87
C ASP A 584 13.61 2.38 20.66
N ALA A 585 14.07 3.29 19.79
CA ALA A 585 15.50 3.52 19.59
C ALA A 585 16.16 4.07 20.85
N ARG A 586 15.53 5.03 21.54
CA ARG A 586 15.99 5.58 22.81
C ARG A 586 16.01 4.53 23.93
N LYS A 587 14.96 3.72 24.05
CA LYS A 587 14.88 2.64 25.04
C LYS A 587 15.98 1.60 24.83
N ARG A 588 16.28 1.27 23.57
CA ARG A 588 17.40 0.36 23.24
C ARG A 588 18.75 0.97 23.61
N ALA A 589 18.97 2.24 23.29
CA ALA A 589 20.19 2.95 23.64
C ALA A 589 20.38 3.04 25.18
N ALA A 590 19.30 3.35 25.92
CA ALA A 590 19.33 3.43 27.37
C ALA A 590 19.64 2.09 28.06
N LYS A 591 19.17 0.98 27.48
CA LYS A 591 19.46 -0.38 28.00
C LYS A 591 20.84 -0.89 27.64
N ARG A 592 21.70 -0.09 26.98
CA ARG A 592 23.00 -0.51 26.44
C ARG A 592 22.91 -1.80 25.59
N THR A 593 21.74 -2.12 25.08
CA THR A 593 21.56 -3.27 24.21
C THR A 593 22.33 -2.96 22.92
N PRO A 594 23.22 -3.85 22.44
CA PRO A 594 23.93 -3.63 21.18
C PRO A 594 22.90 -3.25 20.11
N ALA A 595 23.24 -2.26 19.28
CA ALA A 595 22.49 -2.00 18.07
C ALA A 595 22.32 -3.33 17.30
N TYR A 596 21.23 -3.49 16.56
CA TYR A 596 21.10 -4.64 15.67
C TYR A 596 22.43 -4.85 14.95
N PRO A 597 22.95 -6.10 14.87
CA PRO A 597 24.18 -6.34 14.17
C PRO A 597 24.11 -5.67 12.81
N ALA A 598 25.19 -4.97 12.44
CA ALA A 598 25.22 -4.27 11.16
C ALA A 598 24.76 -5.24 10.07
N PRO A 599 23.75 -4.90 9.31
CA PRO A 599 23.17 -5.83 8.36
C PRO A 599 24.25 -6.19 7.32
N LEU A 600 24.36 -7.48 7.02
CA LEU A 600 25.28 -7.94 5.98
C LEU A 600 24.90 -7.30 4.64
N ARG A 601 25.90 -6.85 3.88
CA ARG A 601 25.64 -6.43 2.50
C ARG A 601 25.01 -7.61 1.77
N ARG A 602 24.11 -7.32 0.81
CA ARG A 602 23.41 -8.33 0.04
C ARG A 602 24.34 -9.42 -0.50
N ARG A 603 25.47 -9.03 -1.08
CA ARG A 603 26.51 -9.93 -1.61
C ARG A 603 27.20 -10.82 -0.57
N ASP A 604 27.14 -10.42 0.70
CA ASP A 604 27.80 -11.10 1.80
C ASP A 604 26.82 -12.01 2.59
N ARG A 605 25.55 -12.10 2.14
CA ARG A 605 24.55 -12.98 2.73
C ARG A 605 24.73 -14.39 2.23
N VAL A 606 24.79 -15.32 3.14
CA VAL A 606 24.77 -16.75 2.81
C VAL A 606 23.31 -17.21 2.71
N TRP A 607 23.00 -18.00 1.70
CA TRP A 607 21.68 -18.61 1.57
C TRP A 607 21.37 -19.49 2.78
N ALA A 608 20.47 -19.04 3.62
CA ALA A 608 19.98 -19.83 4.74
C ALA A 608 19.00 -20.89 4.21
N ASN A 609 19.44 -22.13 4.17
CA ASN A 609 18.56 -23.21 3.83
C ASN A 609 17.57 -23.44 4.99
N ARG A 610 16.38 -22.85 4.90
CA ARG A 610 15.36 -22.92 5.95
C ARG A 610 14.82 -24.35 6.18
N TYR A 611 15.00 -25.23 5.20
CA TYR A 611 14.23 -26.46 5.13
C TYR A 611 15.05 -27.75 5.12
N THR A 612 16.36 -27.69 5.14
CA THR A 612 17.13 -28.91 5.03
C THR A 612 18.14 -29.11 6.12
N LYS A 613 17.98 -30.21 6.82
CA LYS A 613 19.05 -30.86 7.52
C LYS A 613 19.20 -32.25 6.89
N THR A 614 20.36 -32.55 6.36
CA THR A 614 20.71 -33.92 6.05
C THR A 614 21.09 -34.59 7.35
N THR A 615 20.32 -35.55 7.81
CA THR A 615 20.74 -36.50 8.81
C THR A 615 21.56 -37.57 8.09
N GLY A 616 22.51 -38.18 8.77
CA GLY A 616 23.42 -39.18 8.20
C GLY A 616 22.76 -40.39 7.52
N ASN A 617 21.44 -40.51 7.53
CA ASN A 617 20.64 -41.54 6.88
C ASN A 617 19.91 -41.05 5.61
N GLY A 618 20.26 -39.88 5.09
CA GLY A 618 19.63 -39.36 3.88
C GLY A 618 18.25 -38.73 4.06
N ASP A 619 17.69 -38.75 5.26
CA ASP A 619 16.42 -38.08 5.54
C ASP A 619 16.61 -36.57 5.64
N LEU A 620 15.79 -35.82 4.90
CA LEU A 620 15.75 -34.37 4.92
C LEU A 620 14.97 -33.89 6.15
N THR A 621 15.65 -33.29 7.11
CA THR A 621 15.01 -32.60 8.24
C THR A 621 15.09 -31.11 8.05
N VAL A 622 13.98 -30.46 8.34
CA VAL A 622 13.90 -28.98 8.32
C VAL A 622 14.77 -28.39 9.43
N THR A 623 15.77 -27.62 9.08
CA THR A 623 16.55 -26.82 10.04
C THR A 623 16.31 -25.34 9.81
N ARG A 624 15.82 -24.71 10.86
CA ARG A 624 15.87 -23.27 10.95
C ARG A 624 17.33 -22.90 11.29
N THR A 625 18.07 -22.36 10.34
CA THR A 625 19.36 -21.77 10.65
C THR A 625 19.11 -20.52 11.49
N VAL A 626 19.23 -20.65 12.79
CA VAL A 626 19.32 -19.50 13.67
C VAL A 626 20.62 -18.80 13.31
N ARG A 627 20.57 -17.54 12.91
CA ARG A 627 21.77 -16.70 12.86
C ARG A 627 22.40 -16.77 14.25
N THR A 628 23.50 -17.45 14.36
CA THR A 628 24.32 -17.36 15.56
C THR A 628 24.88 -15.94 15.59
N SER A 629 24.20 -15.04 16.31
CA SER A 629 24.90 -13.93 16.92
C SER A 629 25.98 -14.59 17.80
N ARG A 630 27.23 -14.20 17.64
CA ARG A 630 28.26 -14.51 18.61
C ARG A 630 27.77 -14.00 19.97
N THR A 631 27.18 -14.87 20.74
CA THR A 631 26.94 -14.66 22.16
C THR A 631 28.17 -15.18 22.88
N SER A 632 28.86 -14.31 23.54
CA SER A 632 29.73 -14.66 24.66
C SER A 632 28.90 -15.46 25.67
N ASP A 633 29.43 -16.59 26.09
CA ASP A 633 28.88 -17.47 27.12
C ASP A 633 28.42 -16.69 28.36
N THR A 634 27.17 -16.87 28.73
CA THR A 634 26.74 -16.83 30.14
C THR A 634 25.62 -17.84 30.29
N THR A 635 25.98 -18.90 30.96
CA THR A 635 25.10 -19.91 31.52
C THR A 635 24.08 -19.27 32.48
N SER A 636 22.79 -19.43 32.17
CA SER A 636 21.74 -19.41 33.19
C SER A 636 20.54 -20.22 32.68
N ASP A 637 20.17 -21.17 33.51
CA ASP A 637 19.13 -22.18 33.43
C ASP A 637 17.73 -21.58 33.11
N PRO A 638 16.96 -22.13 32.20
CA PRO A 638 15.58 -21.65 31.97
C PRO A 638 14.59 -22.47 32.80
N SER A 639 13.86 -21.79 33.66
CA SER A 639 12.62 -22.33 34.22
C SER A 639 11.52 -22.46 33.14
N PRO A 640 10.63 -23.44 33.23
CA PRO A 640 9.65 -23.69 32.18
C PRO A 640 8.53 -22.64 32.18
N ARG A 641 8.36 -21.94 31.09
CA ARG A 641 7.19 -21.09 30.85
C ARG A 641 6.26 -21.71 29.82
N ALA A 642 4.99 -21.59 30.16
CA ALA A 642 3.81 -22.09 29.53
C ALA A 642 3.79 -21.99 27.99
N GLN A 643 3.25 -23.05 27.42
CA GLN A 643 2.88 -23.17 26.01
C GLN A 643 1.94 -22.02 25.63
N HIS A 644 2.38 -21.11 24.77
CA HIS A 644 1.49 -20.24 24.03
C HIS A 644 1.22 -20.87 22.65
N HIS A 645 -0.05 -21.11 22.40
CA HIS A 645 -0.57 -21.46 21.08
C HIS A 645 -0.14 -20.41 20.04
N PRO A 646 0.16 -20.83 18.82
CA PRO A 646 0.41 -19.90 17.73
C PRO A 646 -0.88 -19.15 17.41
N MET A 647 -0.81 -17.82 17.40
CA MET A 647 -1.87 -17.02 16.84
C MET A 647 -2.06 -17.35 15.37
N ARG A 648 -3.25 -17.69 15.03
CA ARG A 648 -3.71 -17.86 13.65
C ARG A 648 -3.75 -16.49 12.98
N THR A 649 -3.15 -16.41 11.83
CA THR A 649 -3.22 -15.28 10.90
C THR A 649 -4.59 -15.16 10.26
#